data_e00827b31736480f59227267a1ba97f4
#
_entry.id   e00827b31736480f59227267a1ba97f4
#
_cell.length_a   1.000
_cell.length_b   1.000
_cell.length_c   1.000
_cell.angle_alpha   90.00
_cell.angle_beta   90.00
_cell.angle_gamma   90.00
#
_symmetry.space_group_name_H-M   'P 1'
#
loop_
_entity.id
_entity.type
_entity.pdbx_description
1 polymer ?
#
loop_
_entity_poly.entity_id
_entity_poly.type
_entity_poly.pdbx_seq_one_letter_code
_entity_poly.pdbx_strand_id
1 'polypeptide(L)'
;MRAWLFAGQGAQRAGMGERLFDRFPEYVAVADRVLGEPVRALCLDDPDGRLNRTRWTQPALYVVNALACVEALAEGPAPDFLAGHSLGEYNALLAAGCFDFETGLRIVKRRGELMGEADGGAMLAVLGLPPDGVRALLDRCGATDVDLANLNTATQVVVSGPAAAVKAVQTEVRATAGARCVPLATSGAFHSRHMRPAQERFAAFLDTVEFRPPDIPVIANVTARPHPPDGVAGLLARQIAAPVRWHESLRELIRRGVTEAREFGPRPMLRPMWDSVLAEPAPPARRRPDGTAATTAPGTGPGPKARTAPPATAPPARPAPAGGAPHPPPADTASPPAATTAAIGRTCRAAPPEPEPVRDPAAARLGSAEFRHDHGLRYAYLAGSMFRGVSSVDLVARLGRAGLKGYFGAGGLDLETVGKAVTELARTPGLDGRYGVNLLHDLTRPGAERDLVDLLLRHDVRHVEAAAFTAVTPDLVRFRFHGAHRAADGTPAAVRTVVAKCSRPEVVAQFMAPPAPELLDRLVAEGGLTSAEADAARALPVAQDVCVEGDSAGHTDGGVSLALVPTTVALAARLTERYGYARRLRVGACGGLGTPEAVAAAFVLGADFVVTGSVNQCSPQAGTSDAVKQLVAALDVQDTAYAPAGDLFELGSRVQVVRKGTLFAARANKLYQLYRTHTGLDDLDGPTRAWLERDCLRAPLDQVWKQTCAYYRDTGRAHETERAERDPKHRMALVFKSYFARTNRAAQEGDPAERANYQVHCGPAAGAFNRCVGGTALEPWPERHVERIADLLMTGAARVLSDRLAAYA
;
A
#
# COMPACT_ATOMS: atom_id res chain seq x y z
N MET A 1 -14.31 -19.64 -16.04
CA MET A 1 -13.37 -19.35 -17.15
C MET A 1 -12.40 -18.27 -16.70
N ARG A 2 -11.15 -18.33 -17.17
CA ARG A 2 -10.08 -17.39 -16.81
C ARG A 2 -9.66 -16.57 -18.02
N ALA A 3 -9.36 -15.29 -17.80
CA ALA A 3 -8.75 -14.43 -18.81
C ALA A 3 -7.37 -13.92 -18.37
N TRP A 4 -6.46 -13.73 -19.32
CA TRP A 4 -5.23 -13.00 -19.11
C TRP A 4 -5.32 -11.62 -19.75
N LEU A 5 -4.95 -10.59 -18.96
CA LEU A 5 -5.01 -9.19 -19.35
C LEU A 5 -3.61 -8.60 -19.42
N PHE A 6 -3.25 -7.98 -20.54
CA PHE A 6 -1.92 -7.40 -20.73
C PHE A 6 -1.96 -5.88 -20.69
N ALA A 7 -1.17 -5.30 -19.78
CA ALA A 7 -1.08 -3.84 -19.61
C ALA A 7 -0.38 -3.17 -20.81
N GLY A 8 -0.79 -1.95 -21.11
CA GLY A 8 -0.19 -1.10 -22.13
C GLY A 8 0.69 0.02 -21.53
N GLN A 9 0.93 1.05 -22.36
CA GLN A 9 1.71 2.24 -22.00
C GLN A 9 1.11 2.94 -20.77
N GLY A 10 1.96 3.34 -19.83
CA GLY A 10 1.61 3.84 -18.51
C GLY A 10 1.98 2.87 -17.39
N ALA A 11 2.18 1.56 -17.71
CA ALA A 11 2.61 0.57 -16.73
C ALA A 11 4.13 0.54 -16.49
N GLN A 12 4.93 1.15 -17.37
CA GLN A 12 6.39 1.14 -17.29
C GLN A 12 6.94 1.78 -16.02
N ARG A 13 8.08 1.25 -15.57
CA ARG A 13 8.89 1.82 -14.48
C ARG A 13 10.33 1.35 -14.61
N ALA A 14 11.29 2.14 -14.13
CA ALA A 14 12.66 1.67 -13.96
C ALA A 14 12.70 0.46 -13.00
N GLY A 15 13.60 -0.47 -13.24
CA GLY A 15 13.69 -1.75 -12.52
C GLY A 15 12.69 -2.82 -12.98
N MET A 16 11.90 -2.59 -14.04
CA MET A 16 10.97 -3.60 -14.55
C MET A 16 11.70 -4.75 -15.26
N GLY A 17 11.27 -5.99 -15.00
CA GLY A 17 11.76 -7.18 -15.70
C GLY A 17 13.04 -7.79 -15.14
N GLU A 18 13.68 -7.23 -14.10
CA GLU A 18 14.97 -7.66 -13.56
C GLU A 18 15.07 -9.20 -13.42
N ARG A 19 14.18 -9.79 -12.63
CA ARG A 19 14.14 -11.26 -12.42
C ARG A 19 13.85 -12.06 -13.70
N LEU A 20 13.04 -11.50 -14.59
CA LEU A 20 12.66 -12.16 -15.84
C LEU A 20 13.83 -12.19 -16.83
N PHE A 21 14.64 -11.16 -16.87
CA PHE A 21 15.82 -11.10 -17.73
C PHE A 21 16.89 -12.14 -17.35
N ASP A 22 17.06 -12.39 -16.04
CA ASP A 22 17.97 -13.43 -15.55
C ASP A 22 17.46 -14.85 -15.88
N ARG A 23 16.12 -15.01 -15.87
CA ARG A 23 15.48 -16.31 -16.11
C ARG A 23 15.39 -16.68 -17.60
N PHE A 24 15.35 -15.69 -18.49
CA PHE A 24 15.13 -15.88 -19.94
C PHE A 24 16.18 -15.16 -20.79
N PRO A 25 17.50 -15.47 -20.62
CA PRO A 25 18.56 -14.76 -21.31
C PRO A 25 18.50 -14.89 -22.84
N GLU A 26 17.94 -15.99 -23.37
CA GLU A 26 17.76 -16.22 -24.80
C GLU A 26 16.79 -15.21 -25.42
N TYR A 27 15.70 -14.87 -24.74
CA TYR A 27 14.76 -13.83 -25.18
C TYR A 27 15.37 -12.42 -25.06
N VAL A 28 16.20 -12.19 -24.03
CA VAL A 28 16.94 -10.92 -23.88
C VAL A 28 17.89 -10.72 -25.05
N ALA A 29 18.64 -11.75 -25.45
CA ALA A 29 19.55 -11.69 -26.60
C ALA A 29 18.80 -11.41 -27.93
N VAL A 30 17.60 -11.96 -28.11
CA VAL A 30 16.72 -11.63 -29.24
C VAL A 30 16.29 -10.18 -29.18
N ALA A 31 15.87 -9.71 -27.99
CA ALA A 31 15.41 -8.34 -27.79
C ALA A 31 16.53 -7.32 -28.08
N ASP A 32 17.74 -7.55 -27.58
CA ASP A 32 18.90 -6.68 -27.82
C ASP A 32 19.25 -6.61 -29.31
N ARG A 33 19.22 -7.74 -30.02
CA ARG A 33 19.43 -7.78 -31.45
C ARG A 33 18.38 -7.00 -32.24
N VAL A 34 17.10 -7.14 -31.91
CA VAL A 34 16.01 -6.45 -32.60
C VAL A 34 16.01 -4.96 -32.28
N LEU A 35 16.25 -4.58 -31.05
CA LEU A 35 16.24 -3.17 -30.62
C LEU A 35 17.53 -2.44 -31.06
N GLY A 36 18.64 -3.15 -31.17
CA GLY A 36 19.97 -2.60 -31.46
C GLY A 36 20.66 -1.99 -30.23
N GLU A 37 20.12 -2.28 -29.03
CA GLU A 37 20.68 -1.85 -27.76
C GLU A 37 20.24 -2.81 -26.64
N PRO A 38 20.94 -2.82 -25.46
CA PRO A 38 20.60 -3.68 -24.34
C PRO A 38 19.24 -3.32 -23.72
N VAL A 39 18.24 -4.18 -23.90
CA VAL A 39 16.90 -4.00 -23.30
C VAL A 39 16.95 -3.98 -21.77
N ARG A 40 17.91 -4.71 -21.20
CA ARG A 40 18.16 -4.74 -19.75
C ARG A 40 18.52 -3.36 -19.21
N ALA A 41 19.47 -2.67 -19.83
CA ALA A 41 19.87 -1.32 -19.43
C ALA A 41 18.70 -0.32 -19.58
N LEU A 42 17.94 -0.41 -20.67
CA LEU A 42 16.74 0.40 -20.87
C LEU A 42 15.69 0.20 -19.78
N CYS A 43 15.43 -1.03 -19.37
CA CYS A 43 14.37 -1.37 -18.42
C CYS A 43 14.77 -1.17 -16.95
N LEU A 44 16.04 -1.43 -16.59
CA LEU A 44 16.51 -1.39 -15.20
C LEU A 44 17.00 0.00 -14.81
N ASP A 45 17.85 0.60 -15.64
CA ASP A 45 18.58 1.81 -15.28
C ASP A 45 17.92 3.08 -15.84
N ASP A 46 17.30 3.00 -17.02
CA ASP A 46 16.66 4.12 -17.74
C ASP A 46 17.47 5.44 -17.65
N PRO A 47 18.79 5.44 -17.99
CA PRO A 47 19.70 6.52 -17.64
C PRO A 47 19.31 7.88 -18.23
N ASP A 48 18.59 7.89 -19.34
CA ASP A 48 18.16 9.10 -20.06
C ASP A 48 16.66 9.37 -19.95
N GLY A 49 15.92 8.66 -19.08
CA GLY A 49 14.46 8.74 -18.96
C GLY A 49 13.72 8.31 -20.24
N ARG A 50 14.34 7.42 -21.04
CA ARG A 50 13.81 6.96 -22.33
C ARG A 50 12.56 6.10 -22.21
N LEU A 51 12.34 5.43 -21.08
CA LEU A 51 11.12 4.67 -20.79
C LEU A 51 9.84 5.51 -20.84
N ASN A 52 9.94 6.84 -20.79
CA ASN A 52 8.81 7.75 -20.96
C ASN A 52 8.60 8.23 -22.41
N ARG A 53 9.43 7.79 -23.36
CA ARG A 53 9.29 8.09 -24.78
C ARG A 53 8.68 6.89 -25.50
N THR A 54 7.55 7.07 -26.18
CA THR A 54 6.72 6.01 -26.79
C THR A 54 7.53 5.01 -27.62
N ARG A 55 8.53 5.48 -28.37
CA ARG A 55 9.44 4.66 -29.18
C ARG A 55 10.14 3.57 -28.35
N TRP A 56 10.48 3.86 -27.09
CA TRP A 56 11.20 2.96 -26.18
C TRP A 56 10.27 2.26 -25.21
N THR A 57 9.22 2.96 -24.74
CA THR A 57 8.22 2.42 -23.80
C THR A 57 7.55 1.16 -24.33
N GLN A 58 7.13 1.19 -25.60
CA GLN A 58 6.35 0.09 -26.16
C GLN A 58 7.16 -1.19 -26.29
N PRO A 59 8.36 -1.21 -26.91
CA PRO A 59 9.17 -2.43 -26.96
C PRO A 59 9.57 -2.95 -25.59
N ALA A 60 9.95 -2.07 -24.65
CA ALA A 60 10.33 -2.45 -23.29
C ALA A 60 9.19 -3.16 -22.54
N LEU A 61 7.97 -2.60 -22.61
CA LEU A 61 6.79 -3.23 -22.01
C LEU A 61 6.41 -4.54 -22.70
N TYR A 62 6.52 -4.60 -24.02
CA TYR A 62 6.24 -5.84 -24.75
C TYR A 62 7.16 -6.97 -24.27
N VAL A 63 8.47 -6.73 -24.17
CA VAL A 63 9.44 -7.72 -23.70
C VAL A 63 9.10 -8.19 -22.29
N VAL A 64 8.91 -7.28 -21.34
CA VAL A 64 8.64 -7.65 -19.93
C VAL A 64 7.32 -8.42 -19.80
N ASN A 65 6.27 -8.00 -20.50
CA ASN A 65 4.97 -8.70 -20.48
C ASN A 65 5.08 -10.08 -21.13
N ALA A 66 5.83 -10.20 -22.23
CA ALA A 66 6.04 -11.48 -22.92
C ALA A 66 6.78 -12.48 -22.03
N LEU A 67 7.86 -12.08 -21.37
CA LEU A 67 8.61 -12.93 -20.45
C LEU A 67 7.76 -13.38 -19.25
N ALA A 68 6.96 -12.48 -18.68
CA ALA A 68 6.02 -12.81 -17.61
C ALA A 68 4.94 -13.80 -18.07
N CYS A 69 4.51 -13.70 -19.33
CA CYS A 69 3.57 -14.62 -19.94
C CYS A 69 4.18 -16.00 -20.18
N VAL A 70 5.41 -16.08 -20.70
CA VAL A 70 6.16 -17.34 -20.88
C VAL A 70 6.33 -18.06 -19.54
N GLU A 71 6.71 -17.33 -18.49
CA GLU A 71 6.80 -17.86 -17.13
C GLU A 71 5.46 -18.46 -16.69
N ALA A 72 4.37 -17.73 -16.87
CA ALA A 72 3.04 -18.18 -16.44
C ALA A 72 2.53 -19.41 -17.20
N LEU A 73 2.83 -19.51 -18.49
CA LEU A 73 2.51 -20.70 -19.30
C LEU A 73 3.28 -21.94 -18.86
N ALA A 74 4.51 -21.77 -18.35
CA ALA A 74 5.31 -22.87 -17.80
C ALA A 74 4.82 -23.32 -16.40
N GLU A 75 4.15 -22.43 -15.65
CA GLU A 75 3.72 -22.67 -14.26
C GLU A 75 2.27 -23.18 -14.13
N GLY A 76 1.46 -23.05 -15.15
CA GLY A 76 0.06 -23.42 -15.03
C GLY A 76 -0.69 -23.52 -16.37
N PRO A 77 -1.98 -23.87 -16.33
CA PRO A 77 -2.77 -24.03 -17.53
C PRO A 77 -3.03 -22.69 -18.22
N ALA A 78 -3.07 -22.71 -19.55
CA ALA A 78 -3.43 -21.57 -20.40
C ALA A 78 -4.81 -20.98 -20.03
N PRO A 79 -5.04 -19.69 -20.29
CA PRO A 79 -6.35 -19.06 -20.07
C PRO A 79 -7.36 -19.45 -21.14
N ASP A 80 -8.65 -19.24 -20.83
CA ASP A 80 -9.73 -19.46 -21.82
C ASP A 80 -9.87 -18.27 -22.80
N PHE A 81 -9.42 -17.06 -22.36
CA PHE A 81 -9.48 -15.82 -23.15
C PHE A 81 -8.26 -14.95 -22.89
N LEU A 82 -7.95 -14.12 -23.87
CA LEU A 82 -6.88 -13.13 -23.80
C LEU A 82 -7.42 -11.74 -24.20
N ALA A 83 -6.91 -10.71 -23.52
CA ALA A 83 -7.15 -9.32 -23.91
C ALA A 83 -5.95 -8.46 -23.52
N GLY A 84 -5.70 -7.39 -24.24
CA GLY A 84 -4.64 -6.44 -23.93
C GLY A 84 -5.07 -5.01 -24.20
N HIS A 85 -4.67 -4.08 -23.33
CA HIS A 85 -5.01 -2.68 -23.47
C HIS A 85 -4.00 -1.99 -24.41
N SER A 86 -4.43 -1.51 -25.56
CA SER A 86 -3.59 -0.85 -26.56
C SER A 86 -2.37 -1.71 -26.93
N LEU A 87 -1.18 -1.37 -26.44
CA LEU A 87 0.05 -2.16 -26.63
C LEU A 87 -0.10 -3.61 -26.14
N GLY A 88 -0.80 -3.82 -25.04
CA GLY A 88 -0.98 -5.17 -24.46
C GLY A 88 -1.69 -6.15 -25.40
N GLU A 89 -2.43 -5.68 -26.42
CA GLU A 89 -3.07 -6.54 -27.43
C GLU A 89 -2.05 -7.36 -28.21
N TYR A 90 -0.84 -6.83 -28.42
CA TYR A 90 0.27 -7.54 -29.08
C TYR A 90 0.80 -8.68 -28.20
N ASN A 91 0.86 -8.50 -26.89
CA ASN A 91 1.20 -9.58 -25.95
C ASN A 91 0.10 -10.65 -25.90
N ALA A 92 -1.16 -10.25 -25.97
CA ALA A 92 -2.28 -11.18 -26.03
C ALA A 92 -2.23 -12.04 -27.31
N LEU A 93 -1.91 -11.43 -28.46
CA LEU A 93 -1.76 -12.13 -29.73
C LEU A 93 -0.52 -13.03 -29.77
N LEU A 94 0.60 -12.62 -29.13
CA LEU A 94 1.75 -13.50 -28.90
C LEU A 94 1.35 -14.74 -28.09
N ALA A 95 0.66 -14.54 -26.98
CA ALA A 95 0.19 -15.64 -26.12
C ALA A 95 -0.80 -16.57 -26.84
N ALA A 96 -1.55 -16.04 -27.82
CA ALA A 96 -2.46 -16.80 -28.69
C ALA A 96 -1.76 -17.48 -29.88
N GLY A 97 -0.44 -17.38 -30.01
CA GLY A 97 0.32 -18.03 -31.08
C GLY A 97 0.24 -17.36 -32.44
N CYS A 98 -0.30 -16.13 -32.56
CA CYS A 98 -0.45 -15.44 -33.86
C CYS A 98 0.90 -15.13 -34.54
N PHE A 99 1.95 -14.98 -33.79
CA PHE A 99 3.36 -14.76 -34.22
C PHE A 99 4.31 -15.16 -33.09
N ASP A 100 5.61 -15.28 -33.41
CA ASP A 100 6.63 -15.52 -32.39
C ASP A 100 7.10 -14.25 -31.68
N PHE A 101 7.93 -14.40 -30.65
CA PHE A 101 8.43 -13.30 -29.83
C PHE A 101 9.20 -12.25 -30.64
N GLU A 102 10.09 -12.70 -31.55
CA GLU A 102 10.91 -11.79 -32.37
C GLU A 102 10.05 -10.99 -33.35
N THR A 103 9.14 -11.64 -34.05
CA THR A 103 8.17 -11.02 -34.96
C THR A 103 7.31 -9.99 -34.24
N GLY A 104 6.74 -10.34 -33.08
CA GLY A 104 5.93 -9.43 -32.27
C GLY A 104 6.73 -8.23 -31.76
N LEU A 105 8.00 -8.42 -31.38
CA LEU A 105 8.87 -7.31 -30.97
C LEU A 105 9.19 -6.37 -32.15
N ARG A 106 9.42 -6.89 -33.36
CA ARG A 106 9.58 -6.08 -34.57
C ARG A 106 8.35 -5.25 -34.89
N ILE A 107 7.17 -5.86 -34.77
CA ILE A 107 5.88 -5.16 -34.94
C ILE A 107 5.74 -4.01 -33.93
N VAL A 108 6.00 -4.28 -32.63
CA VAL A 108 5.86 -3.29 -31.57
C VAL A 108 6.92 -2.19 -31.66
N LYS A 109 8.16 -2.52 -32.06
CA LYS A 109 9.21 -1.54 -32.34
C LYS A 109 8.75 -0.57 -33.42
N ARG A 110 8.26 -1.09 -34.55
CA ARG A 110 7.76 -0.28 -35.66
C ARG A 110 6.57 0.59 -35.25
N ARG A 111 5.63 0.02 -34.48
CA ARG A 111 4.52 0.77 -33.91
C ARG A 111 4.99 1.93 -33.02
N GLY A 112 5.93 1.66 -32.11
CA GLY A 112 6.49 2.66 -31.20
C GLY A 112 7.21 3.79 -31.92
N GLU A 113 7.93 3.48 -33.00
CA GLU A 113 8.59 4.46 -33.88
C GLU A 113 7.57 5.38 -34.55
N LEU A 114 6.58 4.82 -35.27
CA LEU A 114 5.57 5.57 -35.98
C LEU A 114 4.67 6.42 -35.06
N MET A 115 4.30 5.90 -33.93
CA MET A 115 3.53 6.67 -32.94
C MET A 115 4.40 7.71 -32.21
N GLY A 116 5.68 7.44 -32.03
CA GLY A 116 6.63 8.36 -31.39
C GLY A 116 7.03 9.55 -32.26
N GLU A 117 6.80 9.47 -33.60
CA GLU A 117 7.01 10.58 -34.56
C GLU A 117 5.87 11.64 -34.50
N ALA A 118 4.73 11.31 -33.85
CA ALA A 118 3.61 12.22 -33.72
C ALA A 118 3.87 13.25 -32.61
N ASP A 119 3.93 14.52 -33.00
CA ASP A 119 4.12 15.66 -32.10
C ASP A 119 2.89 16.58 -32.05
N GLY A 120 2.86 17.45 -31.04
CA GLY A 120 1.81 18.49 -30.87
C GLY A 120 0.46 17.96 -30.40
N GLY A 121 0.37 16.67 -30.10
CA GLY A 121 -0.83 16.04 -29.51
C GLY A 121 -0.78 15.95 -28.00
N ALA A 122 -1.95 15.73 -27.40
CA ALA A 122 -2.11 15.46 -25.98
C ALA A 122 -3.25 14.47 -25.71
N MET A 123 -3.20 13.84 -24.53
CA MET A 123 -4.27 12.97 -24.05
C MET A 123 -4.68 13.37 -22.63
N LEU A 124 -5.97 13.28 -22.34
CA LEU A 124 -6.55 13.65 -21.05
C LEU A 124 -7.51 12.56 -20.58
N ALA A 125 -7.23 11.95 -19.42
CA ALA A 125 -8.18 11.06 -18.77
C ALA A 125 -9.27 11.89 -18.07
N VAL A 126 -10.53 11.65 -18.40
CA VAL A 126 -11.74 12.23 -17.80
C VAL A 126 -12.40 11.16 -16.93
N LEU A 127 -12.65 11.49 -15.68
CA LEU A 127 -13.19 10.61 -14.65
C LEU A 127 -14.52 11.17 -14.14
N GLY A 128 -15.49 10.30 -13.88
CA GLY A 128 -16.79 10.68 -13.31
C GLY A 128 -17.87 10.99 -14.36
N LEU A 129 -17.52 10.93 -15.65
CA LEU A 129 -18.49 11.13 -16.74
C LEU A 129 -18.55 9.87 -17.65
N PRO A 130 -19.75 9.45 -18.07
CA PRO A 130 -19.89 8.42 -19.10
C PRO A 130 -19.47 8.95 -20.49
N PRO A 131 -19.19 8.05 -21.48
CA PRO A 131 -18.79 8.45 -22.82
C PRO A 131 -19.67 9.51 -23.47
N ASP A 132 -21.01 9.39 -23.34
CA ASP A 132 -21.94 10.38 -23.90
C ASP A 132 -21.87 11.72 -23.17
N GLY A 133 -21.64 11.73 -21.86
CA GLY A 133 -21.39 12.93 -21.08
C GLY A 133 -20.10 13.64 -21.52
N VAL A 134 -19.05 12.88 -21.84
CA VAL A 134 -17.81 13.44 -22.40
C VAL A 134 -18.04 14.00 -23.81
N ARG A 135 -18.78 13.31 -24.67
CA ARG A 135 -19.16 13.84 -26.01
C ARG A 135 -19.91 15.18 -25.90
N ALA A 136 -20.94 15.22 -25.07
CA ALA A 136 -21.69 16.46 -24.84
C ALA A 136 -20.80 17.59 -24.30
N LEU A 137 -19.76 17.26 -23.51
CA LEU A 137 -18.78 18.24 -23.04
C LEU A 137 -17.90 18.75 -24.18
N LEU A 138 -17.40 17.86 -25.06
CA LEU A 138 -16.62 18.24 -26.24
C LEU A 138 -17.43 19.15 -27.19
N ASP A 139 -18.72 18.85 -27.39
CA ASP A 139 -19.64 19.65 -28.19
C ASP A 139 -19.82 21.05 -27.59
N ARG A 140 -20.00 21.16 -26.26
CA ARG A 140 -20.17 22.46 -25.59
C ARG A 140 -18.94 23.37 -25.68
N CYS A 141 -17.74 22.80 -25.63
CA CYS A 141 -16.52 23.59 -25.79
C CYS A 141 -16.02 23.69 -27.24
N GLY A 142 -16.81 23.22 -28.21
CA GLY A 142 -16.46 23.29 -29.64
C GLY A 142 -15.21 22.51 -30.01
N ALA A 143 -14.84 21.50 -29.24
CA ALA A 143 -13.61 20.70 -29.44
C ALA A 143 -13.83 19.61 -30.50
N THR A 144 -14.13 20.00 -31.76
CA THR A 144 -14.46 19.09 -32.85
C THR A 144 -13.29 18.25 -33.34
N ASP A 145 -12.07 18.61 -32.97
CA ASP A 145 -10.81 17.93 -33.32
C ASP A 145 -10.25 17.07 -32.19
N VAL A 146 -11.02 16.88 -31.11
CA VAL A 146 -10.72 15.98 -30.02
C VAL A 146 -11.58 14.71 -30.09
N ASP A 147 -10.94 13.56 -30.06
CA ASP A 147 -11.59 12.25 -30.12
C ASP A 147 -11.61 11.53 -28.76
N LEU A 148 -12.58 10.60 -28.60
CA LEU A 148 -12.54 9.63 -27.51
C LEU A 148 -11.51 8.54 -27.86
N ALA A 149 -10.43 8.47 -27.10
CA ALA A 149 -9.30 7.58 -27.36
C ALA A 149 -9.39 6.24 -26.61
N ASN A 150 -9.77 6.25 -25.32
CA ASN A 150 -9.95 5.02 -24.54
C ASN A 150 -11.27 5.09 -23.78
N LEU A 151 -12.06 4.05 -23.88
CA LEU A 151 -13.29 3.82 -23.10
C LEU A 151 -12.97 2.77 -22.04
N ASN A 152 -12.43 3.21 -20.90
CA ASN A 152 -11.83 2.30 -19.91
C ASN A 152 -12.85 1.64 -18.97
N THR A 153 -13.82 2.43 -18.46
CA THR A 153 -14.94 1.96 -17.63
C THR A 153 -16.18 2.76 -17.98
N ALA A 154 -17.31 2.51 -17.32
CA ALA A 154 -18.55 3.27 -17.53
C ALA A 154 -18.37 4.79 -17.31
N THR A 155 -17.40 5.21 -16.50
CA THR A 155 -17.17 6.62 -16.12
C THR A 155 -15.71 7.07 -16.19
N GLN A 156 -14.86 6.31 -16.88
CA GLN A 156 -13.47 6.66 -17.15
C GLN A 156 -13.21 6.64 -18.66
N VAL A 157 -13.01 7.80 -19.25
CA VAL A 157 -12.79 8.01 -20.69
C VAL A 157 -11.50 8.80 -20.88
N VAL A 158 -10.69 8.45 -21.88
CA VAL A 158 -9.55 9.26 -22.28
C VAL A 158 -9.90 9.95 -23.59
N VAL A 159 -9.67 11.25 -23.66
CA VAL A 159 -9.79 12.05 -24.88
C VAL A 159 -8.40 12.37 -25.45
N SER A 160 -8.32 12.57 -26.76
CA SER A 160 -7.06 12.73 -27.48
C SER A 160 -7.24 13.67 -28.67
N GLY A 161 -6.29 14.59 -28.87
CA GLY A 161 -6.34 15.59 -29.94
C GLY A 161 -5.15 16.56 -29.89
N PRO A 162 -5.19 17.67 -30.63
CA PRO A 162 -4.18 18.71 -30.55
C PRO A 162 -4.05 19.27 -29.14
N ALA A 163 -2.82 19.55 -28.70
CA ALA A 163 -2.54 19.91 -27.30
C ALA A 163 -3.33 21.13 -26.81
N ALA A 164 -3.51 22.15 -27.69
CA ALA A 164 -4.30 23.34 -27.37
C ALA A 164 -5.79 23.02 -27.15
N ALA A 165 -6.38 22.17 -28.00
CA ALA A 165 -7.77 21.75 -27.90
C ALA A 165 -8.00 20.89 -26.62
N VAL A 166 -7.10 19.95 -26.34
CA VAL A 166 -7.16 19.12 -25.12
C VAL A 166 -7.03 19.98 -23.85
N LYS A 167 -6.22 21.06 -23.89
CA LYS A 167 -6.12 22.02 -22.78
C LYS A 167 -7.43 22.80 -22.55
N ALA A 168 -8.15 23.18 -23.62
CA ALA A 168 -9.47 23.80 -23.51
C ALA A 168 -10.49 22.82 -22.87
N VAL A 169 -10.51 21.56 -23.34
CA VAL A 169 -11.32 20.48 -22.75
C VAL A 169 -10.98 20.28 -21.26
N GLN A 170 -9.73 20.32 -20.87
CA GLN A 170 -9.30 20.21 -19.47
C GLN A 170 -9.91 21.29 -18.60
N THR A 171 -10.01 22.53 -19.09
CA THR A 171 -10.63 23.65 -18.37
C THR A 171 -12.11 23.41 -18.16
N GLU A 172 -12.83 22.96 -19.19
CA GLU A 172 -14.26 22.66 -19.13
C GLU A 172 -14.57 21.47 -18.20
N VAL A 173 -13.75 20.39 -18.24
CA VAL A 173 -13.90 19.26 -17.31
C VAL A 173 -13.75 19.72 -15.87
N ARG A 174 -12.80 20.61 -15.58
CA ARG A 174 -12.58 21.15 -14.23
C ARG A 174 -13.75 22.00 -13.74
N ALA A 175 -14.47 22.66 -14.63
CA ALA A 175 -15.67 23.44 -14.33
C ALA A 175 -16.93 22.57 -14.16
N THR A 176 -16.88 21.31 -14.62
CA THR A 176 -18.03 20.39 -14.61
C THR A 176 -18.13 19.66 -13.25
N ALA A 177 -19.26 19.82 -12.57
CA ALA A 177 -19.50 19.18 -11.27
C ALA A 177 -19.43 17.63 -11.38
N GLY A 178 -18.74 17.01 -10.44
CA GLY A 178 -18.56 15.55 -10.38
C GLY A 178 -17.51 14.99 -11.35
N ALA A 179 -16.99 15.81 -12.28
CA ALA A 179 -15.94 15.40 -13.20
C ALA A 179 -14.54 15.74 -12.66
N ARG A 180 -13.57 14.90 -13.02
CA ARG A 180 -12.14 15.12 -12.76
C ARG A 180 -11.35 14.75 -14.00
N CYS A 181 -10.15 15.31 -14.15
CA CYS A 181 -9.28 14.96 -15.27
C CYS A 181 -7.82 14.85 -14.85
N VAL A 182 -7.08 14.00 -15.58
CA VAL A 182 -5.66 13.76 -15.40
C VAL A 182 -4.99 13.82 -16.77
N PRO A 183 -4.10 14.79 -17.03
CA PRO A 183 -3.26 14.78 -18.22
C PRO A 183 -2.39 13.54 -18.25
N LEU A 184 -2.27 12.91 -19.42
CA LEU A 184 -1.39 11.77 -19.61
C LEU A 184 -0.03 12.23 -20.17
N ALA A 185 1.04 11.59 -19.72
CA ALA A 185 2.41 11.86 -20.22
C ALA A 185 2.60 11.22 -21.61
N THR A 186 2.02 11.84 -22.63
CA THR A 186 2.13 11.41 -24.04
C THR A 186 2.48 12.61 -24.91
N SER A 187 3.27 12.40 -25.97
CA SER A 187 3.63 13.45 -26.94
C SER A 187 2.68 13.53 -28.14
N GLY A 188 1.87 12.51 -28.36
CA GLY A 188 0.99 12.36 -29.51
C GLY A 188 -0.48 12.22 -29.16
N ALA A 189 -1.34 12.51 -30.13
CA ALA A 189 -2.78 12.33 -30.06
C ALA A 189 -3.16 10.86 -30.38
N PHE A 190 -2.74 9.89 -29.52
CA PHE A 190 -2.92 8.47 -29.78
C PHE A 190 -4.39 8.05 -29.77
N HIS A 191 -4.70 7.02 -30.54
CA HIS A 191 -6.05 6.47 -30.70
C HIS A 191 -7.10 7.49 -31.17
N SER A 192 -6.67 8.45 -32.01
CA SER A 192 -7.52 9.49 -32.60
C SER A 192 -7.30 9.56 -34.12
N ARG A 193 -8.18 10.30 -34.80
CA ARG A 193 -8.08 10.58 -36.25
C ARG A 193 -6.73 11.17 -36.66
N HIS A 194 -6.03 11.83 -35.74
CA HIS A 194 -4.71 12.45 -35.97
C HIS A 194 -3.59 11.40 -36.18
N MET A 195 -3.86 10.14 -35.81
CA MET A 195 -2.92 9.04 -36.04
C MET A 195 -3.08 8.31 -37.38
N ARG A 196 -3.98 8.76 -38.26
CA ARG A 196 -4.19 8.13 -39.58
C ARG A 196 -2.91 8.00 -40.40
N PRO A 197 -2.03 9.00 -40.48
CA PRO A 197 -0.77 8.86 -41.25
C PRO A 197 0.14 7.76 -40.69
N ALA A 198 0.20 7.62 -39.36
CA ALA A 198 0.93 6.53 -38.73
C ALA A 198 0.23 5.17 -38.96
N GLN A 199 -1.10 5.12 -38.95
CA GLN A 199 -1.89 3.92 -39.25
C GLN A 199 -1.61 3.42 -40.67
N GLU A 200 -1.60 4.26 -41.69
CA GLU A 200 -1.35 3.89 -43.09
C GLU A 200 0.05 3.30 -43.26
N ARG A 201 1.05 3.94 -42.68
CA ARG A 201 2.45 3.45 -42.72
C ARG A 201 2.60 2.13 -41.94
N PHE A 202 1.84 1.96 -40.88
CA PHE A 202 1.86 0.74 -40.09
C PHE A 202 1.12 -0.41 -40.80
N ALA A 203 0.01 -0.13 -41.48
CA ALA A 203 -0.69 -1.10 -42.30
C ALA A 203 0.21 -1.68 -43.38
N ALA A 204 0.91 -0.81 -44.13
CA ALA A 204 1.87 -1.23 -45.15
C ALA A 204 3.02 -2.09 -44.58
N PHE A 205 3.44 -1.84 -43.34
CA PHE A 205 4.40 -2.70 -42.66
C PHE A 205 3.77 -4.05 -42.29
N LEU A 206 2.55 -4.06 -41.73
CA LEU A 206 1.87 -5.30 -41.32
C LEU A 206 1.55 -6.23 -42.49
N ASP A 207 1.38 -5.69 -43.72
CA ASP A 207 1.21 -6.47 -44.95
C ASP A 207 2.46 -7.32 -45.29
N THR A 208 3.61 -7.00 -44.71
CA THR A 208 4.85 -7.79 -44.83
C THR A 208 5.03 -8.85 -43.75
N VAL A 209 4.10 -8.94 -42.81
CA VAL A 209 4.17 -9.85 -41.68
C VAL A 209 3.16 -10.99 -41.83
N GLU A 210 3.60 -12.21 -41.64
CA GLU A 210 2.72 -13.38 -41.62
C GLU A 210 2.07 -13.56 -40.21
N PHE A 211 0.73 -13.62 -40.20
CA PHE A 211 -0.06 -13.84 -39.00
C PHE A 211 -0.75 -15.23 -39.04
N ARG A 212 -0.64 -15.96 -37.95
CA ARG A 212 -1.43 -17.19 -37.76
C ARG A 212 -2.77 -16.87 -37.08
N PRO A 213 -3.81 -17.69 -37.28
CA PRO A 213 -5.03 -17.60 -36.49
C PRO A 213 -4.73 -17.74 -34.99
N PRO A 214 -5.45 -17.01 -34.10
CA PRO A 214 -5.25 -17.14 -32.66
C PRO A 214 -5.77 -18.49 -32.12
N ASP A 215 -4.89 -19.27 -31.47
CA ASP A 215 -5.22 -20.53 -30.81
C ASP A 215 -6.14 -20.34 -29.59
N ILE A 216 -6.03 -19.19 -28.93
CA ILE A 216 -6.87 -18.77 -27.80
C ILE A 216 -7.59 -17.49 -28.21
N PRO A 217 -8.92 -17.36 -28.00
CA PRO A 217 -9.66 -16.15 -28.37
C PRO A 217 -9.07 -14.87 -27.75
N VAL A 218 -8.65 -13.92 -28.55
CA VAL A 218 -8.15 -12.58 -28.17
C VAL A 218 -9.21 -11.53 -28.45
N ILE A 219 -9.59 -10.73 -27.47
CA ILE A 219 -10.54 -9.63 -27.66
C ILE A 219 -9.84 -8.43 -28.27
N ALA A 220 -10.25 -8.02 -29.48
CA ALA A 220 -9.70 -6.89 -30.20
C ALA A 220 -10.19 -5.56 -29.64
N ASN A 221 -9.26 -4.60 -29.44
CA ASN A 221 -9.57 -3.27 -28.90
C ASN A 221 -10.58 -2.48 -29.73
N VAL A 222 -10.50 -2.60 -31.05
CA VAL A 222 -11.32 -1.82 -32.01
C VAL A 222 -12.78 -2.31 -32.01
N THR A 223 -13.01 -3.61 -31.88
CA THR A 223 -14.34 -4.22 -32.04
C THR A 223 -14.96 -4.66 -30.71
N ALA A 224 -14.16 -4.82 -29.67
CA ALA A 224 -14.54 -5.47 -28.41
C ALA A 224 -15.12 -6.89 -28.64
N ARG A 225 -14.61 -7.61 -29.63
CA ARG A 225 -14.98 -8.97 -30.02
C ARG A 225 -13.70 -9.78 -30.25
N PRO A 226 -13.75 -11.12 -30.21
CA PRO A 226 -12.62 -11.94 -30.59
C PRO A 226 -12.10 -11.58 -32.00
N HIS A 227 -10.80 -11.60 -32.18
CA HIS A 227 -10.17 -11.48 -33.50
C HIS A 227 -10.71 -12.57 -34.42
N PRO A 228 -11.10 -12.24 -35.65
CA PRO A 228 -11.38 -13.26 -36.66
C PRO A 228 -10.06 -13.92 -37.10
N PRO A 229 -10.12 -15.19 -37.59
CA PRO A 229 -8.93 -15.94 -37.99
C PRO A 229 -8.02 -15.18 -38.99
N ASP A 230 -8.60 -14.47 -39.95
CA ASP A 230 -7.88 -13.80 -41.07
C ASP A 230 -7.86 -12.27 -40.92
N GLY A 231 -8.13 -11.71 -39.74
CA GLY A 231 -8.33 -10.26 -39.57
C GLY A 231 -7.34 -9.57 -38.64
N VAL A 232 -6.29 -10.25 -38.18
CA VAL A 232 -5.38 -9.72 -37.16
C VAL A 232 -4.66 -8.46 -37.63
N ALA A 233 -4.01 -8.48 -38.78
CA ALA A 233 -3.27 -7.34 -39.35
C ALA A 233 -4.15 -6.09 -39.54
N GLY A 234 -5.33 -6.25 -40.15
CA GLY A 234 -6.25 -5.13 -40.38
C GLY A 234 -6.79 -4.50 -39.09
N LEU A 235 -7.04 -5.29 -38.04
CA LEU A 235 -7.47 -4.77 -36.74
C LEU A 235 -6.35 -4.08 -35.99
N LEU A 236 -5.11 -4.59 -36.03
CA LEU A 236 -3.92 -3.95 -35.45
C LEU A 236 -3.59 -2.62 -36.14
N ALA A 237 -3.70 -2.55 -37.47
CA ALA A 237 -3.52 -1.29 -38.19
C ALA A 237 -4.55 -0.25 -37.75
N ARG A 238 -5.83 -0.61 -37.72
CA ARG A 238 -6.92 0.27 -37.28
C ARG A 238 -6.81 0.71 -35.84
N GLN A 239 -6.24 -0.11 -34.95
CA GLN A 239 -6.09 0.17 -33.53
C GLN A 239 -5.33 1.48 -33.26
N ILE A 240 -4.37 1.87 -34.11
CA ILE A 240 -3.56 3.08 -33.92
C ILE A 240 -4.40 4.36 -33.92
N ALA A 241 -5.41 4.44 -34.80
CA ALA A 241 -6.25 5.63 -34.99
C ALA A 241 -7.70 5.43 -34.52
N ALA A 242 -8.01 4.31 -33.88
CA ALA A 242 -9.34 3.98 -33.38
C ALA A 242 -9.37 3.89 -31.84
N PRO A 243 -10.53 4.13 -31.22
CA PRO A 243 -10.68 4.01 -29.77
C PRO A 243 -10.38 2.60 -29.23
N VAL A 244 -9.70 2.56 -28.10
CA VAL A 244 -9.60 1.35 -27.28
C VAL A 244 -10.93 1.14 -26.54
N ARG A 245 -11.74 0.20 -26.96
CA ARG A 245 -13.07 -0.12 -26.38
C ARG A 245 -12.92 -1.09 -25.19
N TRP A 246 -12.14 -0.66 -24.18
CA TRP A 246 -11.71 -1.53 -23.09
C TRP A 246 -12.87 -1.98 -22.21
N HIS A 247 -13.77 -1.05 -21.81
CA HIS A 247 -14.97 -1.36 -21.04
C HIS A 247 -15.82 -2.43 -21.71
N GLU A 248 -16.05 -2.29 -23.01
CA GLU A 248 -16.83 -3.26 -23.78
C GLU A 248 -16.08 -4.61 -23.93
N SER A 249 -14.75 -4.57 -24.03
CA SER A 249 -13.92 -5.79 -24.08
C SER A 249 -14.02 -6.58 -22.77
N LEU A 250 -13.97 -5.91 -21.63
CA LEU A 250 -14.16 -6.55 -20.33
C LEU A 250 -15.60 -7.10 -20.16
N ARG A 251 -16.62 -6.36 -20.59
CA ARG A 251 -18.01 -6.83 -20.57
C ARG A 251 -18.22 -8.03 -21.49
N GLU A 252 -17.53 -8.11 -22.61
CA GLU A 252 -17.59 -9.28 -23.50
C GLU A 252 -16.97 -10.52 -22.83
N LEU A 253 -15.85 -10.37 -22.14
CA LEU A 253 -15.26 -11.47 -21.35
C LEU A 253 -16.22 -11.97 -20.26
N ILE A 254 -16.81 -11.06 -19.47
CA ILE A 254 -17.77 -11.38 -18.42
C ILE A 254 -19.02 -12.05 -19.02
N ARG A 255 -19.53 -11.55 -20.14
CA ARG A 255 -20.68 -12.16 -20.87
C ARG A 255 -20.38 -13.57 -21.36
N ARG A 256 -19.11 -13.88 -21.63
CA ARG A 256 -18.66 -15.23 -22.03
C ARG A 256 -18.39 -16.16 -20.84
N GLY A 257 -18.63 -15.71 -19.62
CA GLY A 257 -18.50 -16.51 -18.41
C GLY A 257 -17.11 -16.45 -17.77
N VAL A 258 -16.27 -15.46 -18.10
CA VAL A 258 -15.02 -15.21 -17.41
C VAL A 258 -15.33 -14.63 -16.03
N THR A 259 -14.82 -15.29 -14.99
CA THR A 259 -15.01 -14.90 -13.59
C THR A 259 -13.69 -14.52 -12.91
N GLU A 260 -12.56 -14.87 -13.51
CA GLU A 260 -11.23 -14.63 -12.99
C GLU A 260 -10.35 -13.99 -14.06
N ALA A 261 -9.61 -12.93 -13.69
CA ALA A 261 -8.66 -12.29 -14.57
C ALA A 261 -7.27 -12.18 -13.90
N ARG A 262 -6.21 -12.56 -14.63
CA ARG A 262 -4.82 -12.35 -14.25
C ARG A 262 -4.23 -11.22 -15.11
N GLU A 263 -3.64 -10.21 -14.46
CA GLU A 263 -2.99 -9.10 -15.17
C GLU A 263 -1.49 -9.36 -15.33
N PHE A 264 -0.94 -9.02 -16.51
CA PHE A 264 0.48 -8.99 -16.84
C PHE A 264 0.91 -7.56 -17.11
N GLY A 265 1.90 -7.09 -16.35
CA GLY A 265 2.45 -5.75 -16.46
C GLY A 265 3.33 -5.40 -15.27
N PRO A 266 4.25 -4.43 -15.42
CA PRO A 266 5.12 -3.99 -14.32
C PRO A 266 4.38 -3.31 -13.16
N ARG A 267 3.16 -2.84 -13.40
CA ARG A 267 2.25 -2.23 -12.40
C ARG A 267 0.83 -2.69 -12.66
N PRO A 268 0.03 -2.97 -11.61
CA PRO A 268 -1.39 -3.30 -11.79
C PRO A 268 -2.17 -2.05 -12.21
N MET A 269 -2.66 -2.04 -13.44
CA MET A 269 -3.46 -0.95 -14.02
C MET A 269 -4.84 -1.41 -14.49
N LEU A 270 -4.94 -2.65 -14.95
CA LEU A 270 -6.15 -3.20 -15.55
C LEU A 270 -7.06 -3.87 -14.51
N ARG A 271 -6.48 -4.38 -13.41
CA ARG A 271 -7.23 -5.05 -12.35
C ARG A 271 -8.30 -4.16 -11.72
N PRO A 272 -8.04 -2.89 -11.37
CA PRO A 272 -9.08 -2.00 -10.87
C PRO A 272 -10.21 -1.75 -11.88
N MET A 273 -9.89 -1.72 -13.19
CA MET A 273 -10.90 -1.59 -14.24
C MET A 273 -11.75 -2.86 -14.36
N TRP A 274 -11.10 -4.04 -14.31
CA TRP A 274 -11.80 -5.34 -14.28
C TRP A 274 -12.76 -5.44 -13.10
N ASP A 275 -12.30 -5.15 -11.89
CA ASP A 275 -13.11 -5.23 -10.67
C ASP A 275 -14.29 -4.24 -10.72
N SER A 276 -14.07 -3.04 -11.28
CA SER A 276 -15.14 -2.04 -11.51
C SER A 276 -16.21 -2.55 -12.48
N VAL A 277 -15.81 -3.16 -13.60
CA VAL A 277 -16.75 -3.65 -14.62
C VAL A 277 -17.45 -4.94 -14.17
N LEU A 278 -16.77 -5.78 -13.41
CA LEU A 278 -17.35 -7.00 -12.82
C LEU A 278 -18.47 -6.66 -11.81
N ALA A 279 -18.35 -5.54 -11.10
CA ALA A 279 -19.37 -5.05 -10.16
C ALA A 279 -20.58 -4.38 -10.83
N GLU A 280 -20.54 -4.14 -12.15
CA GLU A 280 -21.67 -3.54 -12.89
C GLU A 280 -22.81 -4.55 -13.04
N PRO A 281 -24.09 -4.08 -13.08
CA PRO A 281 -25.23 -4.95 -13.37
C PRO A 281 -25.06 -5.67 -14.72
N ALA A 282 -25.46 -6.94 -14.77
CA ALA A 282 -25.44 -7.71 -16.02
C ALA A 282 -26.26 -6.98 -17.10
N PRO A 283 -25.75 -6.83 -18.32
CA PRO A 283 -26.51 -6.20 -19.39
C PRO A 283 -27.80 -6.99 -19.66
N PRO A 284 -28.93 -6.32 -19.91
CA PRO A 284 -30.17 -7.02 -20.29
C PRO A 284 -29.90 -7.89 -21.53
N ALA A 285 -30.37 -9.12 -21.48
CA ALA A 285 -30.23 -10.06 -22.59
C ALA A 285 -30.79 -9.40 -23.87
N ARG A 286 -29.98 -9.21 -24.90
CA ARG A 286 -30.46 -8.70 -26.19
C ARG A 286 -31.50 -9.69 -26.72
N ARG A 287 -32.76 -9.25 -26.88
CA ARG A 287 -33.76 -9.97 -27.72
C ARG A 287 -33.14 -10.16 -29.10
N ARG A 288 -33.11 -11.41 -29.56
CA ARG A 288 -32.83 -11.69 -30.96
C ARG A 288 -33.93 -11.04 -31.79
N PRO A 289 -33.64 -10.37 -32.91
CA PRO A 289 -34.69 -9.99 -33.85
C PRO A 289 -35.30 -11.28 -34.43
N ASP A 290 -36.61 -11.41 -34.31
CA ASP A 290 -37.42 -12.46 -34.83
C ASP A 290 -37.31 -12.52 -36.36
N GLY A 291 -37.27 -13.72 -36.89
CA GLY A 291 -37.51 -13.98 -38.29
C GLY A 291 -36.85 -15.24 -38.81
N THR A 292 -37.44 -16.41 -38.57
CA THR A 292 -37.99 -17.36 -39.57
C THR A 292 -38.36 -18.66 -38.90
N ALA A 293 -39.61 -19.05 -39.13
CA ALA A 293 -40.16 -20.32 -38.72
C ALA A 293 -39.63 -21.44 -39.62
N ALA A 294 -39.32 -22.59 -39.04
CA ALA A 294 -39.32 -23.88 -39.70
C ALA A 294 -39.82 -24.95 -38.75
N THR A 295 -40.99 -25.44 -39.08
CA THR A 295 -41.71 -26.63 -38.59
C THR A 295 -40.85 -27.90 -38.63
N THR A 296 -40.94 -28.72 -37.58
CA THR A 296 -41.47 -30.12 -37.57
C THR A 296 -41.24 -30.75 -36.20
N ALA A 297 -42.33 -31.30 -35.68
CA ALA A 297 -42.41 -32.28 -34.58
C ALA A 297 -42.34 -33.71 -35.15
N PRO A 298 -42.51 -34.82 -34.38
CA PRO A 298 -42.69 -35.06 -32.95
C PRO A 298 -41.95 -36.31 -32.39
N GLY A 299 -41.97 -36.50 -31.08
CA GLY A 299 -41.69 -37.85 -30.54
C GLY A 299 -41.53 -37.92 -29.01
N THR A 300 -42.56 -38.09 -28.32
CA THR A 300 -42.98 -39.02 -27.22
C THR A 300 -42.04 -39.30 -26.03
N GLY A 301 -42.59 -39.06 -24.82
CA GLY A 301 -42.47 -39.91 -23.64
C GLY A 301 -42.28 -39.16 -22.31
N PRO A 302 -43.01 -39.50 -21.22
CA PRO A 302 -43.30 -38.61 -20.09
C PRO A 302 -42.31 -38.75 -18.93
N GLY A 303 -41.95 -37.63 -18.31
CA GLY A 303 -41.17 -37.55 -17.06
C GLY A 303 -42.01 -37.02 -15.87
N PRO A 304 -41.62 -37.22 -14.64
CA PRO A 304 -42.54 -37.13 -13.50
C PRO A 304 -42.68 -35.71 -12.92
N LYS A 305 -43.81 -35.51 -12.30
CA LYS A 305 -44.40 -34.32 -11.71
C LYS A 305 -43.51 -33.65 -10.63
N ALA A 306 -43.27 -32.33 -10.75
CA ALA A 306 -42.79 -31.47 -9.68
C ALA A 306 -43.95 -31.09 -8.74
N ARG A 307 -43.71 -31.22 -7.44
CA ARG A 307 -44.64 -30.80 -6.37
C ARG A 307 -44.49 -29.27 -6.18
N THR A 308 -45.62 -28.57 -6.24
CA THR A 308 -45.78 -27.17 -5.89
C THR A 308 -45.66 -26.94 -4.38
N ALA A 309 -44.83 -25.96 -3.97
CA ALA A 309 -44.83 -25.42 -2.61
C ALA A 309 -45.70 -24.14 -2.57
N PRO A 310 -46.37 -23.86 -1.46
CA PRO A 310 -47.30 -22.72 -1.33
C PRO A 310 -46.57 -21.38 -1.08
N PRO A 311 -47.19 -20.23 -1.34
CA PRO A 311 -46.59 -18.93 -1.23
C PRO A 311 -46.43 -18.48 0.21
N ALA A 312 -45.28 -17.88 0.54
CA ALA A 312 -44.98 -17.28 1.82
C ALA A 312 -45.68 -15.91 1.96
N THR A 313 -46.39 -15.76 3.05
CA THR A 313 -47.06 -14.53 3.49
C THR A 313 -46.05 -13.48 3.93
N ALA A 314 -46.24 -12.23 3.51
CA ALA A 314 -45.46 -11.05 3.97
C ALA A 314 -45.82 -10.69 5.41
N PRO A 315 -44.84 -10.19 6.22
CA PRO A 315 -45.14 -9.67 7.56
C PRO A 315 -45.71 -8.24 7.51
N PRO A 316 -46.50 -7.85 8.51
CA PRO A 316 -47.20 -6.57 8.54
C PRO A 316 -46.31 -5.38 8.85
N ALA A 317 -46.66 -4.23 8.28
CA ALA A 317 -46.02 -2.93 8.49
C ALA A 317 -46.16 -2.43 9.94
N ARG A 318 -45.09 -1.89 10.49
CA ARG A 318 -45.11 -1.16 11.78
C ARG A 318 -45.65 0.26 11.59
N PRO A 319 -46.44 0.77 12.54
CA PRO A 319 -46.95 2.13 12.49
C PRO A 319 -45.88 3.19 12.85
N ALA A 320 -45.98 4.36 12.23
CA ALA A 320 -45.13 5.52 12.49
C ALA A 320 -45.44 6.15 13.85
N PRO A 321 -44.45 6.70 14.57
CA PRO A 321 -44.71 7.45 15.80
C PRO A 321 -45.18 8.88 15.49
N ALA A 322 -46.18 9.31 16.27
CA ALA A 322 -46.79 10.63 16.24
C ALA A 322 -45.83 11.72 16.74
N GLY A 323 -46.04 12.95 16.21
CA GLY A 323 -45.24 14.10 16.50
C GLY A 323 -45.32 14.56 17.97
N GLY A 324 -44.14 14.95 18.50
CA GLY A 324 -43.99 15.63 19.77
C GLY A 324 -43.65 17.12 19.57
N ALA A 325 -44.31 17.96 20.33
CA ALA A 325 -44.24 19.40 20.33
C ALA A 325 -42.88 19.97 20.81
N PRO A 326 -42.56 21.23 20.52
CA PRO A 326 -41.25 21.81 20.81
C PRO A 326 -41.06 22.21 22.28
N HIS A 327 -39.88 21.95 22.81
CA HIS A 327 -39.45 22.42 24.13
C HIS A 327 -38.92 23.87 24.05
N PRO A 328 -39.13 24.70 25.09
CA PRO A 328 -38.62 26.07 25.18
C PRO A 328 -37.13 26.14 25.56
N PRO A 329 -36.43 27.25 25.32
CA PRO A 329 -35.02 27.42 25.60
C PRO A 329 -34.73 27.55 27.11
N PRO A 330 -33.56 27.10 27.60
CA PRO A 330 -33.18 27.29 29.00
C PRO A 330 -32.63 28.70 29.25
N ALA A 331 -33.00 29.26 30.41
CA ALA A 331 -32.64 30.55 30.93
C ALA A 331 -31.20 30.63 31.45
N ASP A 332 -30.61 31.82 31.35
CA ASP A 332 -29.36 32.24 31.97
C ASP A 332 -29.31 31.95 33.48
N THR A 333 -28.24 31.35 33.98
CA THR A 333 -27.85 31.39 35.39
C THR A 333 -26.35 31.58 35.59
N ALA A 334 -26.05 32.73 36.11
CA ALA A 334 -24.99 33.20 37.01
C ALA A 334 -23.77 32.30 37.31
N SER A 335 -22.57 32.91 37.22
CA SER A 335 -21.31 32.45 37.77
C SER A 335 -21.33 32.29 39.30
N PRO A 336 -20.68 31.24 39.87
CA PRO A 336 -20.41 31.21 41.28
C PRO A 336 -18.99 31.77 41.62
N PRO A 337 -18.81 32.22 42.88
CA PRO A 337 -17.63 32.99 43.33
C PRO A 337 -16.42 32.09 43.65
N ALA A 338 -15.24 32.75 43.67
CA ALA A 338 -13.96 32.19 43.99
C ALA A 338 -13.92 31.51 45.36
N ALA A 339 -13.45 30.26 45.41
CA ALA A 339 -13.19 29.56 46.69
C ALA A 339 -11.70 29.49 46.99
N THR A 340 -11.41 29.85 48.20
CA THR A 340 -10.15 29.95 48.90
C THR A 340 -9.41 28.60 48.98
N THR A 341 -8.13 28.61 48.72
CA THR A 341 -7.18 27.50 48.98
C THR A 341 -7.14 27.10 50.43
N ALA A 342 -7.55 25.85 50.71
CA ALA A 342 -7.22 25.14 51.95
C ALA A 342 -6.45 23.87 51.59
N ALA A 343 -5.19 23.78 52.03
CA ALA A 343 -4.32 22.63 51.91
C ALA A 343 -4.88 21.48 52.74
N ILE A 344 -5.33 20.40 52.10
CA ILE A 344 -5.66 19.13 52.75
C ILE A 344 -4.57 18.13 52.40
N GLY A 345 -3.83 17.69 53.41
CA GLY A 345 -2.82 16.66 53.33
C GLY A 345 -3.43 15.35 52.77
N ARG A 346 -2.93 14.94 51.63
CA ARG A 346 -3.23 13.62 51.06
C ARG A 346 -2.39 12.57 51.75
N THR A 347 -3.01 11.83 52.68
CA THR A 347 -2.50 10.50 53.04
C THR A 347 -2.54 9.62 51.80
N CYS A 348 -1.39 9.13 51.37
CA CYS A 348 -1.27 8.11 50.33
C CYS A 348 -2.02 6.85 50.77
N ARG A 349 -3.23 6.67 50.31
CA ARG A 349 -3.92 5.37 50.35
C ARG A 349 -3.20 4.51 49.29
N ALA A 350 -2.60 3.40 49.72
CA ALA A 350 -2.01 2.40 48.85
C ALA A 350 -3.06 2.01 47.79
N ALA A 351 -2.66 2.07 46.50
CA ALA A 351 -3.52 1.58 45.44
C ALA A 351 -3.89 0.12 45.71
N PRO A 352 -5.13 -0.32 45.40
CA PRO A 352 -5.50 -1.73 45.54
C PRO A 352 -4.54 -2.57 44.70
N PRO A 353 -4.19 -3.81 45.16
CA PRO A 353 -3.29 -4.68 44.41
C PRO A 353 -3.85 -4.89 42.99
N GLU A 354 -2.99 -4.73 42.00
CA GLU A 354 -3.35 -4.99 40.61
C GLU A 354 -3.85 -6.44 40.48
N PRO A 355 -4.97 -6.71 39.78
CA PRO A 355 -5.44 -8.06 39.58
C PRO A 355 -4.35 -8.88 38.86
N GLU A 356 -4.06 -10.08 39.42
CA GLU A 356 -3.12 -11.00 38.79
C GLU A 356 -3.53 -11.24 37.32
N PRO A 357 -2.57 -11.26 36.35
CA PRO A 357 -2.89 -11.47 34.96
C PRO A 357 -3.54 -12.85 34.78
N VAL A 358 -4.73 -12.86 34.17
CA VAL A 358 -5.45 -14.10 33.85
C VAL A 358 -4.59 -14.93 32.89
N ARG A 359 -4.12 -16.08 33.36
CA ARG A 359 -3.39 -17.05 32.52
C ARG A 359 -4.40 -18.00 31.90
N ASP A 360 -4.79 -17.73 30.65
CA ASP A 360 -5.58 -18.66 29.84
C ASP A 360 -4.64 -19.66 29.14
N PRO A 361 -4.68 -20.97 29.56
CA PRO A 361 -3.81 -21.99 28.93
C PRO A 361 -4.05 -22.19 27.45
N ALA A 362 -5.25 -21.93 26.93
CA ALA A 362 -5.58 -22.04 25.50
C ALA A 362 -4.93 -20.89 24.71
N ALA A 363 -5.01 -19.66 25.21
CA ALA A 363 -4.34 -18.50 24.61
C ALA A 363 -2.80 -18.66 24.60
N ALA A 364 -2.25 -19.26 25.65
CA ALA A 364 -0.83 -19.57 25.74
C ALA A 364 -0.36 -20.61 24.71
N ARG A 365 -1.25 -21.40 24.10
CA ARG A 365 -0.90 -22.36 23.04
C ARG A 365 -0.88 -21.75 21.65
N LEU A 366 -1.43 -20.55 21.46
CA LEU A 366 -1.43 -19.89 20.15
C LEU A 366 -0.02 -19.46 19.75
N GLY A 367 0.34 -19.70 18.50
CA GLY A 367 1.64 -19.38 17.94
C GLY A 367 2.79 -20.24 18.43
N SER A 368 4.03 -19.78 18.26
CA SER A 368 5.25 -20.54 18.55
C SER A 368 5.58 -20.56 20.05
N ALA A 369 5.74 -21.77 20.57
CA ALA A 369 6.23 -22.00 21.96
C ALA A 369 7.67 -21.53 22.12
N GLU A 370 8.52 -21.78 21.12
CA GLU A 370 9.92 -21.33 21.10
C GLU A 370 10.03 -19.80 21.12
N PHE A 371 9.13 -19.10 20.37
CA PHE A 371 9.09 -17.64 20.37
C PHE A 371 8.80 -17.11 21.79
N ARG A 372 7.79 -17.68 22.45
CA ARG A 372 7.45 -17.29 23.82
C ARG A 372 8.59 -17.53 24.80
N HIS A 373 9.24 -18.69 24.69
CA HIS A 373 10.40 -19.04 25.52
C HIS A 373 11.56 -18.05 25.33
N ASP A 374 11.96 -17.77 24.09
CA ASP A 374 13.09 -16.91 23.77
C ASP A 374 12.89 -15.47 24.20
N HIS A 375 11.66 -14.99 24.15
CA HIS A 375 11.30 -13.62 24.54
C HIS A 375 10.77 -13.51 25.97
N GLY A 376 10.63 -14.61 26.70
CA GLY A 376 10.12 -14.65 28.09
C GLY A 376 8.66 -14.24 28.21
N LEU A 377 7.79 -14.66 27.25
CA LEU A 377 6.42 -14.17 27.12
C LEU A 377 5.38 -15.21 27.51
N ARG A 378 4.26 -14.74 28.10
CA ARG A 378 3.08 -15.59 28.38
C ARG A 378 2.26 -15.89 27.11
N TYR A 379 2.22 -14.98 26.13
CA TYR A 379 1.57 -15.13 24.82
C TYR A 379 2.54 -14.84 23.69
N ALA A 380 2.30 -15.40 22.51
CA ALA A 380 3.01 -15.05 21.29
C ALA A 380 2.48 -13.72 20.72
N TYR A 381 2.59 -12.66 21.52
CA TYR A 381 2.04 -11.33 21.29
C TYR A 381 3.07 -10.24 21.63
N LEU A 382 3.17 -9.25 20.76
CA LEU A 382 3.99 -8.05 20.94
C LEU A 382 3.12 -6.79 20.73
N ALA A 383 3.43 -5.73 21.48
CA ALA A 383 2.99 -4.39 21.11
C ALA A 383 4.10 -3.70 20.31
N GLY A 384 3.84 -3.46 19.04
CA GLY A 384 4.76 -2.78 18.14
C GLY A 384 4.96 -1.31 18.51
N SER A 385 6.07 -0.76 18.07
CA SER A 385 6.37 0.65 18.28
C SER A 385 5.40 1.57 17.53
N MET A 386 5.10 2.70 18.17
CA MET A 386 4.35 3.80 17.56
C MET A 386 5.19 5.09 17.66
N PHE A 387 5.25 5.83 16.55
CA PHE A 387 6.12 6.99 16.32
C PHE A 387 6.07 8.04 17.45
N ARG A 388 7.21 8.73 17.71
CA ARG A 388 7.35 9.84 18.65
C ARG A 388 6.89 9.55 20.07
N GLY A 389 7.19 8.36 20.59
CA GLY A 389 6.87 8.02 21.98
C GLY A 389 5.37 7.74 22.24
N VAL A 390 4.54 7.55 21.20
CA VAL A 390 3.16 7.06 21.39
C VAL A 390 3.18 5.68 22.05
N SER A 391 4.11 4.77 21.64
CA SER A 391 4.51 3.65 22.51
C SER A 391 5.47 4.19 23.56
N SER A 392 4.91 4.63 24.68
CA SER A 392 5.59 5.30 25.78
C SER A 392 6.39 4.34 26.69
N VAL A 393 7.20 4.89 27.57
CA VAL A 393 7.86 4.12 28.64
C VAL A 393 6.84 3.41 29.51
N ASP A 394 5.76 4.08 29.91
CA ASP A 394 4.69 3.49 30.72
C ASP A 394 3.99 2.31 30.02
N LEU A 395 3.67 2.46 28.72
CA LEU A 395 3.10 1.39 27.90
C LEU A 395 4.01 0.16 27.87
N VAL A 396 5.27 0.36 27.59
CA VAL A 396 6.25 -0.73 27.47
C VAL A 396 6.50 -1.39 28.84
N ALA A 397 6.63 -0.58 29.90
CA ALA A 397 6.84 -1.06 31.25
C ALA A 397 5.64 -1.90 31.75
N ARG A 398 4.41 -1.45 31.50
CA ARG A 398 3.21 -2.16 31.92
C ARG A 398 3.07 -3.51 31.22
N LEU A 399 3.34 -3.58 29.91
CA LEU A 399 3.39 -4.85 29.18
C LEU A 399 4.45 -5.79 29.73
N GLY A 400 5.66 -5.30 30.01
CA GLY A 400 6.77 -6.10 30.53
C GLY A 400 6.43 -6.73 31.89
N ARG A 401 5.83 -5.95 32.82
CA ARG A 401 5.35 -6.46 34.13
C ARG A 401 4.25 -7.51 33.96
N ALA A 402 3.42 -7.37 32.92
CA ALA A 402 2.37 -8.33 32.61
C ALA A 402 2.88 -9.59 31.85
N GLY A 403 4.18 -9.81 31.74
CA GLY A 403 4.76 -10.95 31.03
C GLY A 403 4.58 -10.88 29.49
N LEU A 404 4.46 -9.68 28.96
CA LEU A 404 4.39 -9.38 27.53
C LEU A 404 5.57 -8.46 27.13
N LYS A 405 5.68 -8.09 25.86
CA LYS A 405 6.74 -7.21 25.39
C LYS A 405 6.19 -6.08 24.52
N GLY A 406 6.68 -4.86 24.76
CA GLY A 406 6.45 -3.69 23.94
C GLY A 406 7.77 -3.10 23.41
N TYR A 407 7.67 -2.34 22.34
CA TYR A 407 8.80 -1.60 21.76
C TYR A 407 8.57 -0.10 21.93
N PHE A 408 9.53 0.59 22.58
CA PHE A 408 9.48 2.05 22.73
C PHE A 408 9.60 2.75 21.38
N GLY A 409 8.75 3.74 21.15
CA GLY A 409 8.65 4.45 19.88
C GLY A 409 9.72 5.55 19.70
N ALA A 410 10.96 5.20 19.43
CA ALA A 410 12.09 6.13 19.33
C ALA A 410 12.07 7.01 18.07
N GLY A 411 11.40 6.58 17.01
CA GLY A 411 11.34 7.31 15.76
C GLY A 411 10.81 8.73 15.90
N GLY A 412 11.52 9.72 15.35
CA GLY A 412 11.16 11.14 15.40
C GLY A 412 11.46 11.85 16.73
N LEU A 413 12.11 11.18 17.69
CA LEU A 413 12.64 11.75 18.94
C LEU A 413 14.14 12.06 18.81
N ASP A 414 14.64 12.98 19.63
CA ASP A 414 16.07 13.23 19.78
C ASP A 414 16.73 12.15 20.65
N LEU A 415 18.06 12.00 20.51
CA LEU A 415 18.83 10.97 21.19
C LEU A 415 18.83 11.14 22.73
N GLU A 416 18.73 12.36 23.23
CA GLU A 416 18.67 12.62 24.69
C GLU A 416 17.38 12.07 25.26
N THR A 417 16.25 12.34 24.61
CA THR A 417 14.91 11.81 24.98
C THR A 417 14.90 10.28 24.94
N VAL A 418 15.45 9.67 23.88
CA VAL A 418 15.55 8.21 23.77
C VAL A 418 16.45 7.65 24.86
N GLY A 419 17.59 8.29 25.17
CA GLY A 419 18.50 7.85 26.23
C GLY A 419 17.85 7.88 27.63
N LYS A 420 17.06 8.91 27.93
CA LYS A 420 16.28 9.00 29.18
C LYS A 420 15.27 7.84 29.27
N ALA A 421 14.51 7.61 28.19
CA ALA A 421 13.52 6.54 28.14
C ALA A 421 14.14 5.14 28.32
N VAL A 422 15.26 4.87 27.63
CA VAL A 422 15.97 3.59 27.75
C VAL A 422 16.54 3.39 29.16
N THR A 423 17.10 4.46 29.76
CA THR A 423 17.60 4.43 31.13
C THR A 423 16.48 4.11 32.12
N GLU A 424 15.31 4.70 31.94
CA GLU A 424 14.14 4.47 32.79
C GLU A 424 13.65 3.02 32.65
N LEU A 425 13.50 2.53 31.41
CA LEU A 425 13.10 1.13 31.14
C LEU A 425 14.09 0.14 31.75
N ALA A 426 15.40 0.36 31.60
CA ALA A 426 16.42 -0.53 32.17
C ALA A 426 16.37 -0.60 33.69
N ARG A 427 15.94 0.47 34.37
CA ARG A 427 15.82 0.54 35.85
C ARG A 427 14.45 0.10 36.36
N THR A 428 13.48 -0.09 35.48
CA THR A 428 12.11 -0.43 35.89
C THR A 428 12.04 -1.89 36.39
N PRO A 429 11.60 -2.12 37.66
CA PRO A 429 11.53 -3.46 38.22
C PRO A 429 10.49 -4.34 37.49
N GLY A 430 10.77 -5.65 37.42
CA GLY A 430 9.86 -6.66 36.86
C GLY A 430 9.80 -6.71 35.34
N LEU A 431 10.63 -5.97 34.62
CA LEU A 431 10.72 -6.07 33.16
C LEU A 431 11.51 -7.30 32.71
N ASP A 432 12.53 -7.71 33.46
CA ASP A 432 13.38 -8.88 33.15
C ASP A 432 13.83 -8.94 31.67
N GLY A 433 14.15 -7.78 31.08
CA GLY A 433 14.53 -7.65 29.68
C GLY A 433 13.33 -7.69 28.69
N ARG A 434 12.08 -7.74 29.14
CA ARG A 434 10.88 -7.74 28.30
C ARG A 434 10.52 -6.34 27.77
N TYR A 435 11.50 -5.64 27.21
CA TYR A 435 11.30 -4.39 26.50
C TYR A 435 12.22 -4.31 25.28
N GLY A 436 11.87 -3.51 24.34
CA GLY A 436 12.71 -3.21 23.18
C GLY A 436 12.55 -1.76 22.74
N VAL A 437 13.33 -1.38 21.75
CA VAL A 437 13.34 -0.03 21.17
C VAL A 437 13.18 -0.12 19.66
N ASN A 438 12.45 0.82 19.10
CA ASN A 438 12.30 0.93 17.65
C ASN A 438 13.60 1.45 17.02
N LEU A 439 14.09 0.78 15.99
CA LEU A 439 15.17 1.22 15.12
C LEU A 439 14.59 1.46 13.72
N LEU A 440 14.66 2.73 13.28
CA LEU A 440 14.21 3.14 11.97
C LEU A 440 15.38 3.41 11.04
N HIS A 441 15.26 2.98 9.80
CA HIS A 441 16.13 3.42 8.73
C HIS A 441 15.63 4.77 8.18
N ASP A 442 16.41 5.84 8.39
CA ASP A 442 16.07 7.20 7.96
C ASP A 442 16.94 7.65 6.79
N LEU A 443 16.41 7.49 5.59
CA LEU A 443 17.07 7.90 4.34
C LEU A 443 17.38 9.41 4.27
N THR A 444 16.72 10.22 5.10
CA THR A 444 16.86 11.69 5.09
C THR A 444 17.91 12.21 6.04
N ARG A 445 18.43 11.37 6.96
CA ARG A 445 19.42 11.73 7.97
C ARG A 445 20.57 10.72 8.01
N PRO A 446 21.56 10.86 7.12
CA PRO A 446 22.75 10.00 7.16
C PRO A 446 23.41 10.02 8.53
N GLY A 447 23.72 8.84 9.09
CA GLY A 447 24.34 8.68 10.41
C GLY A 447 23.38 8.58 11.59
N ALA A 448 22.10 8.97 11.46
CA ALA A 448 21.14 8.89 12.57
C ALA A 448 20.91 7.45 13.08
N GLU A 449 20.96 6.46 12.19
CA GLU A 449 20.88 5.04 12.54
C GLU A 449 22.09 4.62 13.39
N ARG A 450 23.30 5.02 12.98
CA ARG A 450 24.56 4.76 13.72
C ARG A 450 24.52 5.34 15.12
N ASP A 451 24.13 6.61 15.25
CA ASP A 451 24.07 7.31 16.54
C ASP A 451 23.09 6.63 17.50
N LEU A 452 21.93 6.20 16.97
CA LEU A 452 20.96 5.46 17.76
C LEU A 452 21.49 4.07 18.15
N VAL A 453 22.12 3.34 17.23
CA VAL A 453 22.74 2.04 17.54
C VAL A 453 23.82 2.20 18.60
N ASP A 454 24.67 3.24 18.54
CA ASP A 454 25.66 3.52 19.56
C ASP A 454 25.04 3.76 20.94
N LEU A 455 23.94 4.51 20.99
CA LEU A 455 23.19 4.73 22.22
C LEU A 455 22.63 3.42 22.76
N LEU A 456 21.99 2.60 21.92
CA LEU A 456 21.38 1.33 22.33
C LEU A 456 22.43 0.34 22.84
N LEU A 457 23.62 0.28 22.22
CA LEU A 457 24.73 -0.57 22.65
C LEU A 457 25.30 -0.10 24.00
N ARG A 458 25.51 1.22 24.19
CA ARG A 458 25.98 1.77 25.49
C ARG A 458 25.03 1.46 26.66
N HIS A 459 23.72 1.36 26.40
CA HIS A 459 22.71 1.04 27.41
C HIS A 459 22.36 -0.45 27.51
N ASP A 460 23.12 -1.34 26.84
CA ASP A 460 22.87 -2.78 26.74
C ASP A 460 21.44 -3.16 26.36
N VAL A 461 20.82 -2.38 25.44
CA VAL A 461 19.52 -2.76 24.87
C VAL A 461 19.67 -4.02 24.06
N ARG A 462 18.87 -5.05 24.34
CA ARG A 462 19.00 -6.37 23.72
C ARG A 462 18.00 -6.64 22.62
N HIS A 463 16.90 -5.88 22.56
CA HIS A 463 15.81 -6.12 21.60
C HIS A 463 15.49 -4.85 20.81
N VAL A 464 15.49 -4.97 19.49
CA VAL A 464 15.01 -3.89 18.60
C VAL A 464 13.90 -4.39 17.68
N GLU A 465 12.99 -3.47 17.36
CA GLU A 465 12.05 -3.61 16.26
C GLU A 465 12.58 -2.78 15.09
N ALA A 466 13.09 -3.46 14.06
CA ALA A 466 13.60 -2.81 12.84
C ALA A 466 12.44 -2.54 11.88
N ALA A 467 12.17 -1.27 11.57
CA ALA A 467 11.09 -0.85 10.67
C ALA A 467 11.57 0.16 9.62
N ALA A 468 10.87 0.26 8.51
CA ALA A 468 11.19 1.11 7.36
C ALA A 468 12.51 0.77 6.65
N PHE A 469 13.06 -0.41 6.84
CA PHE A 469 14.25 -0.87 6.13
C PHE A 469 13.88 -1.38 4.73
N THR A 470 14.60 -0.92 3.73
CA THR A 470 14.53 -1.45 2.35
C THR A 470 15.66 -2.44 2.05
N ALA A 471 16.68 -2.45 2.89
CA ALA A 471 17.83 -3.38 2.85
C ALA A 471 18.45 -3.51 4.24
N VAL A 472 19.21 -4.57 4.46
CA VAL A 472 20.02 -4.76 5.68
C VAL A 472 21.19 -3.77 5.67
N THR A 473 21.34 -2.98 6.75
CA THR A 473 22.37 -1.95 6.88
C THR A 473 23.54 -2.41 7.73
N PRO A 474 24.74 -1.79 7.59
CA PRO A 474 25.89 -2.08 8.43
C PRO A 474 25.62 -1.86 9.93
N ASP A 475 24.93 -0.78 10.30
CA ASP A 475 24.66 -0.44 11.69
C ASP A 475 23.67 -1.41 12.34
N LEU A 476 22.66 -1.89 11.60
CA LEU A 476 21.76 -2.95 12.05
C LEU A 476 22.52 -4.28 12.29
N VAL A 477 23.42 -4.66 11.38
CA VAL A 477 24.26 -5.86 11.51
C VAL A 477 25.18 -5.72 12.72
N ARG A 478 25.80 -4.56 12.91
CA ARG A 478 26.60 -4.24 14.09
C ARG A 478 25.79 -4.38 15.39
N PHE A 479 24.57 -3.82 15.45
CA PHE A 479 23.69 -4.01 16.60
C PHE A 479 23.42 -5.48 16.88
N ARG A 480 22.96 -6.20 15.86
CA ARG A 480 22.53 -7.60 15.99
C ARG A 480 23.62 -8.54 16.50
N PHE A 481 24.85 -8.36 16.00
CA PHE A 481 25.92 -9.29 16.24
C PHE A 481 26.97 -8.81 17.26
N HIS A 482 26.82 -7.61 17.82
CA HIS A 482 27.65 -7.17 18.93
C HIS A 482 27.44 -8.10 20.14
N GLY A 483 28.52 -8.77 20.61
CA GLY A 483 28.51 -9.80 21.63
C GLY A 483 28.14 -11.21 21.12
N ALA A 484 27.99 -11.41 19.81
CA ALA A 484 27.81 -12.73 19.24
C ALA A 484 29.05 -13.60 19.43
N HIS A 485 28.85 -14.89 19.65
CA HIS A 485 29.92 -15.82 19.93
C HIS A 485 29.54 -17.26 19.56
N ARG A 486 30.53 -18.16 19.58
CA ARG A 486 30.22 -19.59 19.59
C ARG A 486 30.21 -20.11 21.02
N ALA A 487 29.16 -20.85 21.38
CA ALA A 487 29.09 -21.57 22.65
C ALA A 487 30.15 -22.65 22.73
N ALA A 488 30.32 -23.30 23.93
CA ALA A 488 31.32 -24.32 24.15
C ALA A 488 31.16 -25.55 23.24
N ASP A 489 29.98 -25.84 22.74
CA ASP A 489 29.66 -26.90 21.80
C ASP A 489 29.85 -26.48 20.31
N GLY A 490 30.37 -25.28 20.07
CA GLY A 490 30.55 -24.69 18.74
C GLY A 490 29.31 -24.06 18.12
N THR A 491 28.14 -24.10 18.78
CA THR A 491 26.90 -23.53 18.29
C THR A 491 26.99 -21.98 18.26
N PRO A 492 26.66 -21.31 17.14
CA PRO A 492 26.65 -19.85 17.08
C PRO A 492 25.50 -19.29 17.88
N ALA A 493 25.77 -18.25 18.66
CA ALA A 493 24.78 -17.56 19.49
C ALA A 493 24.92 -16.04 19.36
N ALA A 494 23.81 -15.34 19.42
CA ALA A 494 23.78 -13.87 19.47
C ALA A 494 22.94 -13.43 20.68
N VAL A 495 23.45 -12.46 21.41
CA VAL A 495 22.82 -11.96 22.65
C VAL A 495 21.73 -10.91 22.38
N ARG A 496 21.69 -10.33 21.18
CA ARG A 496 20.70 -9.33 20.76
C ARG A 496 19.74 -9.89 19.75
N THR A 497 18.51 -9.42 19.75
CA THR A 497 17.46 -9.84 18.83
C THR A 497 16.93 -8.68 18.01
N VAL A 498 16.59 -8.98 16.77
CA VAL A 498 15.91 -8.07 15.85
C VAL A 498 14.57 -8.72 15.48
N VAL A 499 13.47 -8.00 15.73
CA VAL A 499 12.18 -8.29 15.11
C VAL A 499 12.04 -7.35 13.91
N ALA A 500 12.18 -7.88 12.70
CA ALA A 500 12.13 -7.07 11.50
C ALA A 500 10.69 -6.94 10.98
N LYS A 501 10.19 -5.71 10.84
CA LYS A 501 8.89 -5.42 10.22
C LYS A 501 9.08 -5.19 8.73
N CYS A 502 8.52 -6.08 7.92
CA CYS A 502 8.70 -6.06 6.47
C CYS A 502 7.36 -6.27 5.74
N SER A 503 7.10 -5.44 4.73
CA SER A 503 5.95 -5.57 3.82
C SER A 503 6.28 -6.31 2.52
N ARG A 504 7.59 -6.59 2.25
CA ARG A 504 8.09 -7.11 0.98
C ARG A 504 8.90 -8.40 1.16
N PRO A 505 8.55 -9.49 0.48
CA PRO A 505 9.27 -10.78 0.58
C PRO A 505 10.76 -10.70 0.24
N GLU A 506 11.17 -9.83 -0.68
CA GLU A 506 12.58 -9.62 -1.04
C GLU A 506 13.39 -8.97 0.09
N VAL A 507 12.78 -8.10 0.89
CA VAL A 507 13.39 -7.54 2.10
C VAL A 507 13.42 -8.57 3.21
N VAL A 508 12.33 -9.33 3.39
CA VAL A 508 12.26 -10.47 4.33
C VAL A 508 13.42 -11.44 4.07
N ALA A 509 13.68 -11.78 2.80
CA ALA A 509 14.75 -12.72 2.44
C ALA A 509 16.14 -12.22 2.91
N GLN A 510 16.41 -10.92 2.83
CA GLN A 510 17.66 -10.33 3.32
C GLN A 510 17.78 -10.41 4.85
N PHE A 511 16.70 -10.14 5.58
CA PHE A 511 16.70 -10.25 7.05
C PHE A 511 16.83 -11.69 7.54
N MET A 512 16.25 -12.64 6.82
CA MET A 512 16.31 -14.05 7.14
C MET A 512 17.60 -14.76 6.66
N ALA A 513 18.45 -14.05 5.90
CA ALA A 513 19.76 -14.54 5.48
C ALA A 513 20.83 -14.16 6.51
N PRO A 514 22.00 -14.83 6.52
CA PRO A 514 23.21 -14.31 7.17
C PRO A 514 23.64 -12.99 6.48
N PRO A 515 24.35 -12.11 7.18
CA PRO A 515 24.94 -10.92 6.53
C PRO A 515 25.91 -11.32 5.42
N ALA A 516 25.98 -10.47 4.37
CA ALA A 516 26.94 -10.69 3.29
C ALA A 516 28.37 -10.73 3.85
N PRO A 517 29.22 -11.68 3.39
CA PRO A 517 30.60 -11.82 3.87
C PRO A 517 31.41 -10.52 3.77
N GLU A 518 31.27 -9.80 2.67
CA GLU A 518 31.96 -8.54 2.40
C GLU A 518 31.56 -7.44 3.41
N LEU A 519 30.29 -7.45 3.87
CA LEU A 519 29.82 -6.55 4.91
C LEU A 519 30.45 -6.89 6.27
N LEU A 520 30.53 -8.17 6.62
CA LEU A 520 31.17 -8.60 7.87
C LEU A 520 32.66 -8.27 7.88
N ASP A 521 33.39 -8.54 6.77
CA ASP A 521 34.82 -8.23 6.63
C ASP A 521 35.08 -6.73 6.77
N ARG A 522 34.22 -5.89 6.18
CA ARG A 522 34.28 -4.43 6.34
C ARG A 522 34.03 -4.02 7.79
N LEU A 523 33.02 -4.54 8.47
CA LEU A 523 32.72 -4.21 9.86
C LEU A 523 33.84 -4.62 10.81
N VAL A 524 34.55 -5.73 10.52
CA VAL A 524 35.75 -6.13 11.28
C VAL A 524 36.89 -5.13 11.02
N ALA A 525 37.13 -4.77 9.77
CA ALA A 525 38.18 -3.81 9.41
C ALA A 525 37.96 -2.41 10.02
N GLU A 526 36.71 -1.99 10.13
CA GLU A 526 36.28 -0.71 10.72
C GLU A 526 36.17 -0.77 12.27
N GLY A 527 36.40 -1.93 12.89
CA GLY A 527 36.26 -2.13 14.34
C GLY A 527 34.81 -2.14 14.85
N GLY A 528 33.84 -2.27 13.96
CA GLY A 528 32.42 -2.38 14.30
C GLY A 528 32.01 -3.73 14.87
N LEU A 529 32.74 -4.80 14.51
CA LEU A 529 32.66 -6.16 15.05
C LEU A 529 34.05 -6.73 15.27
N THR A 530 34.17 -7.65 16.22
CA THR A 530 35.36 -8.49 16.34
C THR A 530 35.32 -9.64 15.32
N SER A 531 36.47 -10.27 15.04
CA SER A 531 36.53 -11.46 14.17
C SER A 531 35.68 -12.63 14.71
N ALA A 532 35.59 -12.78 16.04
CA ALA A 532 34.78 -13.83 16.67
C ALA A 532 33.26 -13.58 16.50
N GLU A 533 32.83 -12.32 16.63
CA GLU A 533 31.45 -11.92 16.38
C GLU A 533 31.05 -12.11 14.91
N ALA A 534 31.94 -11.74 13.99
CA ALA A 534 31.74 -11.94 12.56
C ALA A 534 31.68 -13.42 12.16
N ASP A 535 32.53 -14.28 12.78
CA ASP A 535 32.46 -15.72 12.57
C ASP A 535 31.14 -16.33 13.02
N ALA A 536 30.62 -15.96 14.19
CA ALA A 536 29.29 -16.38 14.64
C ALA A 536 28.16 -15.86 13.72
N ALA A 537 28.28 -14.61 13.23
CA ALA A 537 27.30 -13.97 12.37
C ALA A 537 27.14 -14.67 11.01
N ARG A 538 28.20 -15.30 10.46
CA ARG A 538 28.14 -16.04 9.19
C ARG A 538 27.16 -17.22 9.20
N ALA A 539 26.80 -17.73 10.39
CA ALA A 539 25.93 -18.89 10.57
C ALA A 539 24.56 -18.54 11.16
N LEU A 540 24.25 -17.25 11.36
CA LEU A 540 23.01 -16.79 11.97
C LEU A 540 22.27 -15.81 11.06
N PRO A 541 20.92 -15.81 11.06
CA PRO A 541 20.15 -14.80 10.33
C PRO A 541 20.30 -13.42 11.00
N VAL A 542 20.17 -12.36 10.19
CA VAL A 542 20.07 -10.98 10.72
C VAL A 542 18.85 -10.84 11.65
N ALA A 543 17.72 -11.43 11.27
CA ALA A 543 16.54 -11.52 12.12
C ALA A 543 16.00 -12.95 12.12
N GLN A 544 15.91 -13.54 13.33
CA GLN A 544 15.24 -14.83 13.55
C GLN A 544 13.73 -14.69 13.44
N ASP A 545 13.20 -13.51 13.82
CA ASP A 545 11.80 -13.16 13.89
C ASP A 545 11.51 -12.05 12.89
N VAL A 546 10.69 -12.34 11.90
CA VAL A 546 10.24 -11.33 10.93
C VAL A 546 8.73 -11.16 11.02
N CYS A 547 8.28 -9.94 11.27
CA CYS A 547 6.87 -9.59 11.28
C CYS A 547 6.43 -9.09 9.91
N VAL A 548 5.49 -9.79 9.29
CA VAL A 548 4.89 -9.36 8.02
C VAL A 548 3.96 -8.18 8.30
N GLU A 549 4.28 -7.05 7.70
CA GLU A 549 3.47 -5.84 7.81
C GLU A 549 2.43 -5.80 6.67
N GLY A 550 1.18 -6.16 7.01
CA GLY A 550 0.04 -5.88 6.16
C GLY A 550 -0.28 -4.38 6.14
N ASP A 551 -1.39 -4.00 5.52
CA ASP A 551 -1.81 -2.60 5.49
C ASP A 551 -2.03 -2.06 6.91
N SER A 552 -1.28 -1.04 7.28
CA SER A 552 -1.18 -0.55 8.67
C SER A 552 -1.13 0.98 8.74
N ALA A 553 -1.12 1.52 9.97
CA ALA A 553 -1.03 2.96 10.21
C ALA A 553 0.35 3.56 9.91
N GLY A 554 1.41 2.75 9.87
CA GLY A 554 2.76 3.17 9.47
C GLY A 554 2.88 3.44 7.97
N HIS A 555 4.11 3.62 7.48
CA HIS A 555 4.36 3.59 6.04
C HIS A 555 3.83 2.27 5.48
N THR A 556 2.98 2.36 4.46
CA THR A 556 2.30 1.17 3.95
C THR A 556 2.37 1.08 2.43
N ASP A 557 2.64 -0.13 1.97
CA ASP A 557 2.52 -0.52 0.56
C ASP A 557 1.09 -1.02 0.23
N GLY A 558 0.17 -1.01 1.21
CA GLY A 558 -1.17 -1.56 1.07
C GLY A 558 -1.18 -3.09 0.99
N GLY A 559 -0.24 -3.75 1.66
CA GLY A 559 -0.06 -5.20 1.62
C GLY A 559 -1.25 -5.96 2.19
N VAL A 560 -1.64 -7.06 1.54
CA VAL A 560 -2.75 -7.93 1.96
C VAL A 560 -2.20 -9.06 2.83
N SER A 561 -2.49 -9.04 4.14
CA SER A 561 -1.98 -10.02 5.11
C SER A 561 -2.32 -11.47 4.73
N LEU A 562 -3.52 -11.72 4.16
CA LEU A 562 -3.96 -13.06 3.69
C LEU A 562 -3.03 -13.65 2.62
N ALA A 563 -2.36 -12.81 1.83
CA ALA A 563 -1.39 -13.24 0.81
C ALA A 563 0.04 -13.24 1.36
N LEU A 564 0.42 -12.18 2.08
CA LEU A 564 1.80 -11.97 2.51
C LEU A 564 2.23 -12.95 3.60
N VAL A 565 1.38 -13.26 4.59
CA VAL A 565 1.74 -14.15 5.71
C VAL A 565 2.05 -15.56 5.21
N PRO A 566 1.18 -16.27 4.46
CA PRO A 566 1.48 -17.61 3.96
C PRO A 566 2.70 -17.64 3.02
N THR A 567 2.85 -16.61 2.16
CA THR A 567 4.02 -16.49 1.28
C THR A 567 5.32 -16.38 2.07
N THR A 568 5.31 -15.59 3.16
CA THR A 568 6.49 -15.40 4.00
C THR A 568 6.78 -16.64 4.84
N VAL A 569 5.77 -17.35 5.33
CA VAL A 569 5.93 -18.64 6.03
C VAL A 569 6.61 -19.68 5.12
N ALA A 570 6.15 -19.79 3.88
CA ALA A 570 6.78 -20.66 2.89
C ALA A 570 8.22 -20.23 2.54
N LEU A 571 8.49 -18.92 2.47
CA LEU A 571 9.84 -18.38 2.27
C LEU A 571 10.76 -18.71 3.45
N ALA A 572 10.30 -18.52 4.69
CA ALA A 572 11.05 -18.82 5.90
C ALA A 572 11.45 -20.30 5.99
N ALA A 573 10.53 -21.21 5.64
CA ALA A 573 10.83 -22.66 5.58
C ALA A 573 11.96 -22.96 4.59
N ARG A 574 11.87 -22.44 3.34
CA ARG A 574 12.92 -22.62 2.33
C ARG A 574 14.27 -22.03 2.75
N LEU A 575 14.27 -20.85 3.40
CA LEU A 575 15.53 -20.23 3.85
C LEU A 575 16.13 -20.94 5.05
N THR A 576 15.31 -21.49 5.96
CA THR A 576 15.78 -22.34 7.06
C THR A 576 16.53 -23.55 6.52
N GLU A 577 15.97 -24.23 5.53
CA GLU A 577 16.61 -25.38 4.86
C GLU A 577 17.88 -24.94 4.09
N ARG A 578 17.76 -23.89 3.28
CA ARG A 578 18.87 -23.38 2.45
C ARG A 578 20.13 -23.04 3.25
N TYR A 579 19.96 -22.41 4.41
CA TYR A 579 21.08 -21.99 5.25
C TYR A 579 21.43 -22.99 6.34
N GLY A 580 20.69 -24.10 6.45
CA GLY A 580 20.94 -25.16 7.45
C GLY A 580 20.80 -24.65 8.88
N TYR A 581 19.88 -23.71 9.15
CA TYR A 581 19.71 -23.19 10.51
C TYR A 581 19.24 -24.27 11.47
N ALA A 582 19.90 -24.38 12.62
CA ALA A 582 19.50 -25.30 13.68
C ALA A 582 18.12 -24.95 14.27
N ARG A 583 17.71 -23.68 14.18
CA ARG A 583 16.41 -23.19 14.64
C ARG A 583 15.66 -22.60 13.44
N ARG A 584 14.37 -22.93 13.34
CA ARG A 584 13.55 -22.40 12.26
C ARG A 584 13.38 -20.87 12.37
N LEU A 585 13.30 -20.22 11.23
CA LEU A 585 12.91 -18.82 11.11
C LEU A 585 11.41 -18.68 11.45
N ARG A 586 11.05 -17.61 12.14
CA ARG A 586 9.68 -17.40 12.61
C ARG A 586 9.05 -16.18 11.94
N VAL A 587 7.77 -16.31 11.64
CA VAL A 587 7.00 -15.30 10.92
C VAL A 587 5.87 -14.80 11.81
N GLY A 588 5.85 -13.52 12.10
CA GLY A 588 4.75 -12.83 12.76
C GLY A 588 3.82 -12.13 11.78
N ALA A 589 2.67 -11.71 12.24
CA ALA A 589 1.71 -10.91 11.47
C ALA A 589 1.39 -9.59 12.18
N CYS A 590 1.31 -8.48 11.42
CA CYS A 590 0.76 -7.22 11.89
C CYS A 590 -0.04 -6.51 10.78
N GLY A 591 -0.75 -5.44 11.16
CA GLY A 591 -1.71 -4.77 10.28
C GLY A 591 -3.11 -5.39 10.35
N GLY A 592 -4.13 -4.59 10.66
CA GLY A 592 -5.52 -5.04 10.72
C GLY A 592 -5.93 -5.85 11.95
N LEU A 593 -5.04 -6.13 12.90
CA LEU A 593 -5.29 -7.00 14.07
C LEU A 593 -6.03 -6.23 15.18
N GLY A 594 -7.33 -6.00 15.00
CA GLY A 594 -8.18 -5.25 15.92
C GLY A 594 -9.22 -6.08 16.67
N THR A 595 -9.39 -7.37 16.35
CA THR A 595 -10.37 -8.25 16.97
C THR A 595 -9.80 -9.63 17.23
N PRO A 596 -10.40 -10.42 18.14
CA PRO A 596 -10.05 -11.82 18.34
C PRO A 596 -10.06 -12.66 17.06
N GLU A 597 -11.03 -12.43 16.19
CA GLU A 597 -11.17 -13.14 14.90
C GLU A 597 -9.99 -12.84 13.97
N ALA A 598 -9.55 -11.57 13.91
CA ALA A 598 -8.40 -11.19 13.10
C ALA A 598 -7.10 -11.81 13.63
N VAL A 599 -6.93 -11.88 14.94
CA VAL A 599 -5.80 -12.55 15.61
C VAL A 599 -5.84 -14.07 15.37
N ALA A 600 -7.01 -14.70 15.51
CA ALA A 600 -7.21 -16.11 15.20
C ALA A 600 -6.85 -16.44 13.76
N ALA A 601 -7.32 -15.60 12.81
CA ALA A 601 -7.01 -15.74 11.39
C ALA A 601 -5.50 -15.65 11.11
N ALA A 602 -4.75 -14.76 11.77
CA ALA A 602 -3.31 -14.65 11.63
C ALA A 602 -2.60 -15.97 12.01
N PHE A 603 -3.00 -16.62 13.11
CA PHE A 603 -2.45 -17.92 13.50
C PHE A 603 -2.85 -19.05 12.54
N VAL A 604 -4.07 -19.05 11.99
CA VAL A 604 -4.50 -20.01 10.94
C VAL A 604 -3.68 -19.85 9.67
N LEU A 605 -3.28 -18.63 9.33
CA LEU A 605 -2.38 -18.36 8.19
C LEU A 605 -0.93 -18.81 8.42
N GLY A 606 -0.60 -19.30 9.63
CA GLY A 606 0.72 -19.82 9.97
C GLY A 606 1.62 -18.82 10.70
N ALA A 607 1.08 -17.72 11.23
CA ALA A 607 1.87 -16.79 12.02
C ALA A 607 2.35 -17.45 13.33
N ASP A 608 3.62 -17.23 13.67
CA ASP A 608 4.25 -17.67 14.92
C ASP A 608 3.94 -16.73 16.09
N PHE A 609 3.68 -15.48 15.81
CA PHE A 609 3.34 -14.43 16.75
C PHE A 609 2.55 -13.30 16.07
N VAL A 610 1.94 -12.44 16.86
CA VAL A 610 1.21 -11.27 16.38
C VAL A 610 1.75 -9.99 16.98
N VAL A 611 1.69 -8.89 16.21
CA VAL A 611 2.12 -7.55 16.63
C VAL A 611 0.97 -6.57 16.44
N THR A 612 0.59 -5.85 17.48
CA THR A 612 -0.49 -4.84 17.41
C THR A 612 0.06 -3.43 17.61
N GLY A 613 -0.55 -2.45 16.94
CA GLY A 613 -0.20 -1.03 17.05
C GLY A 613 -1.40 -0.16 17.42
N SER A 614 -2.27 0.18 16.44
CA SER A 614 -3.36 1.17 16.58
C SER A 614 -4.32 0.92 17.74
N VAL A 615 -4.59 -0.32 18.10
CA VAL A 615 -5.46 -0.67 19.25
C VAL A 615 -4.86 -0.20 20.58
N ASN A 616 -3.54 -0.15 20.69
CA ASN A 616 -2.82 0.27 21.90
C ASN A 616 -2.76 1.82 22.02
N GLN A 617 -2.98 2.56 20.94
CA GLN A 617 -2.95 4.03 20.95
C GLN A 617 -4.05 4.64 21.81
N CYS A 618 -5.17 3.92 21.96
CA CYS A 618 -6.30 4.34 22.77
C CYS A 618 -6.23 3.80 24.23
N SER A 619 -5.02 3.51 24.72
CA SER A 619 -4.80 3.09 26.11
C SER A 619 -4.40 4.28 27.01
N PRO A 620 -4.64 4.21 28.33
CA PRO A 620 -4.13 5.22 29.27
C PRO A 620 -2.61 5.40 29.18
N GLN A 621 -1.87 4.32 28.90
CA GLN A 621 -0.41 4.29 28.84
C GLN A 621 0.17 4.89 27.55
N ALA A 622 -0.62 5.04 26.48
CA ALA A 622 -0.12 5.61 25.25
C ALA A 622 0.31 7.09 25.40
N GLY A 623 1.49 7.43 24.90
CA GLY A 623 2.07 8.78 24.95
C GLY A 623 1.46 9.76 23.93
N THR A 624 0.13 9.84 23.92
CA THR A 624 -0.62 10.80 23.12
C THR A 624 -1.66 11.52 23.98
N SER A 625 -2.20 12.64 23.51
CA SER A 625 -3.17 13.43 24.28
C SER A 625 -4.50 12.69 24.50
N ASP A 626 -5.19 13.03 25.58
CA ASP A 626 -6.53 12.49 25.86
C ASP A 626 -7.54 12.89 24.77
N ALA A 627 -7.35 14.06 24.13
CA ALA A 627 -8.15 14.48 22.98
C ALA A 627 -7.99 13.50 21.79
N VAL A 628 -6.79 12.99 21.53
CA VAL A 628 -6.53 11.96 20.53
C VAL A 628 -7.13 10.63 20.96
N LYS A 629 -6.98 10.22 22.24
CA LYS A 629 -7.57 8.97 22.76
C LYS A 629 -9.09 8.97 22.62
N GLN A 630 -9.75 10.08 22.96
CA GLN A 630 -11.20 10.25 22.76
C GLN A 630 -11.59 10.15 21.26
N LEU A 631 -10.81 10.78 20.39
CA LEU A 631 -11.03 10.72 18.94
C LEU A 631 -10.91 9.29 18.43
N VAL A 632 -9.85 8.57 18.81
CA VAL A 632 -9.61 7.18 18.39
C VAL A 632 -10.66 6.23 18.98
N ALA A 633 -11.12 6.44 20.21
CA ALA A 633 -12.18 5.64 20.85
C ALA A 633 -13.54 5.76 20.15
N ALA A 634 -13.76 6.83 19.39
CA ALA A 634 -15.00 7.08 18.65
C ALA A 634 -14.95 6.64 17.18
N LEU A 635 -13.86 6.02 16.71
CA LEU A 635 -13.72 5.57 15.33
C LEU A 635 -14.50 4.29 15.04
N ASP A 636 -15.00 4.22 13.81
CA ASP A 636 -15.42 2.98 13.16
C ASP A 636 -14.40 2.53 12.12
N VAL A 637 -14.56 1.34 11.57
CA VAL A 637 -13.65 0.71 10.59
C VAL A 637 -13.39 1.61 9.37
N GLN A 638 -14.40 2.36 8.92
CA GLN A 638 -14.32 3.24 7.75
C GLN A 638 -13.81 4.67 8.04
N ASP A 639 -13.42 4.98 9.29
CA ASP A 639 -13.11 6.34 9.72
C ASP A 639 -11.63 6.72 9.53
N THR A 640 -10.88 5.93 8.79
CA THR A 640 -9.48 6.20 8.39
C THR A 640 -9.36 6.51 6.89
N ALA A 641 -8.25 7.12 6.49
CA ALA A 641 -7.93 7.43 5.10
C ALA A 641 -6.42 7.44 4.88
N TYR A 642 -6.01 7.26 3.63
CA TYR A 642 -4.61 7.43 3.25
C TYR A 642 -4.26 8.91 3.11
N ALA A 643 -3.09 9.27 3.61
CA ALA A 643 -2.44 10.56 3.43
C ALA A 643 -0.97 10.36 3.03
N PRO A 644 -0.32 11.35 2.39
CA PRO A 644 1.13 11.29 2.19
C PRO A 644 1.86 11.28 3.54
N ALA A 645 2.95 10.53 3.60
CA ALA A 645 3.87 10.53 4.74
C ALA A 645 4.70 11.83 4.72
N GLY A 646 4.81 12.50 5.86
CA GLY A 646 5.50 13.81 5.92
C GLY A 646 7.01 13.71 5.72
N ASP A 647 7.64 12.66 6.18
CA ASP A 647 9.08 12.38 6.06
C ASP A 647 9.48 11.99 4.64
N LEU A 648 8.69 11.18 3.95
CA LEU A 648 8.89 10.72 2.57
C LEU A 648 7.91 11.39 1.59
N PHE A 649 7.58 12.66 1.85
CA PHE A 649 6.57 13.42 1.12
C PHE A 649 6.86 13.49 -0.38
N GLU A 650 8.12 13.77 -0.75
CA GLU A 650 8.55 13.90 -2.14
C GLU A 650 8.45 12.57 -2.91
N LEU A 651 8.65 11.46 -2.22
CA LEU A 651 8.56 10.11 -2.80
C LEU A 651 7.12 9.61 -2.91
N GLY A 652 6.16 10.31 -2.28
CA GLY A 652 4.75 9.93 -2.31
C GLY A 652 4.41 8.70 -1.48
N SER A 653 5.24 8.35 -0.50
CA SER A 653 4.91 7.32 0.48
C SER A 653 3.64 7.67 1.24
N ARG A 654 2.86 6.68 1.62
CA ARG A 654 1.55 6.87 2.25
C ARG A 654 1.50 6.27 3.64
N VAL A 655 0.65 6.87 4.47
CA VAL A 655 0.29 6.40 5.81
C VAL A 655 -1.22 6.39 5.96
N GLN A 656 -1.75 5.56 6.86
CA GLN A 656 -3.16 5.65 7.27
C GLN A 656 -3.31 6.61 8.44
N VAL A 657 -4.32 7.47 8.36
CA VAL A 657 -4.62 8.48 9.37
C VAL A 657 -6.11 8.55 9.65
N VAL A 658 -6.46 9.08 10.80
CA VAL A 658 -7.86 9.37 11.15
C VAL A 658 -8.45 10.38 10.18
N ARG A 659 -9.66 10.07 9.66
CA ARG A 659 -10.45 10.95 8.79
C ARG A 659 -11.61 11.62 9.52
N LYS A 660 -12.30 10.88 10.40
CA LYS A 660 -13.44 11.37 11.16
C LYS A 660 -13.01 12.41 12.18
N GLY A 661 -13.66 13.58 12.15
CA GLY A 661 -13.40 14.67 13.09
C GLY A 661 -12.10 15.44 12.83
N THR A 662 -11.39 15.18 11.72
CA THR A 662 -10.23 15.95 11.27
C THR A 662 -10.31 16.27 9.77
N LEU A 663 -9.61 17.32 9.34
CA LEU A 663 -9.42 17.70 7.93
C LEU A 663 -8.02 17.33 7.42
N PHE A 664 -7.18 16.74 8.29
CA PHE A 664 -5.77 16.48 7.97
C PHE A 664 -5.60 15.66 6.69
N ALA A 665 -6.28 14.52 6.55
CA ALA A 665 -6.16 13.66 5.38
C ALA A 665 -6.48 14.40 4.07
N ALA A 666 -7.57 15.16 4.05
CA ALA A 666 -7.98 15.94 2.88
C ALA A 666 -6.96 17.03 2.52
N ARG A 667 -6.47 17.76 3.53
CA ARG A 667 -5.49 18.84 3.37
C ARG A 667 -4.13 18.29 2.93
N ALA A 668 -3.64 17.25 3.57
CA ALA A 668 -2.37 16.59 3.21
C ALA A 668 -2.38 16.05 1.77
N ASN A 669 -3.47 15.40 1.35
CA ASN A 669 -3.61 14.94 -0.03
C ASN A 669 -3.67 16.12 -1.02
N LYS A 670 -4.31 17.25 -0.67
CA LYS A 670 -4.31 18.46 -1.51
C LYS A 670 -2.90 19.06 -1.59
N LEU A 671 -2.16 19.14 -0.49
CA LEU A 671 -0.76 19.60 -0.50
C LEU A 671 0.10 18.72 -1.43
N TYR A 672 -0.06 17.40 -1.36
CA TYR A 672 0.66 16.49 -2.24
C TYR A 672 0.25 16.65 -3.72
N GLN A 673 -1.02 16.89 -3.99
CA GLN A 673 -1.48 17.21 -5.35
C GLN A 673 -0.85 18.52 -5.86
N LEU A 674 -0.84 19.58 -5.06
CA LEU A 674 -0.18 20.84 -5.41
C LEU A 674 1.32 20.62 -5.66
N TYR A 675 2.00 19.89 -4.78
CA TYR A 675 3.40 19.52 -4.98
C TYR A 675 3.61 18.82 -6.31
N ARG A 676 2.76 17.88 -6.72
CA ARG A 676 2.91 17.15 -7.98
C ARG A 676 2.67 18.00 -9.22
N THR A 677 1.81 19.00 -9.14
CA THR A 677 1.31 19.75 -10.32
C THR A 677 1.96 21.11 -10.53
N HIS A 678 2.70 21.65 -9.55
CA HIS A 678 3.33 22.97 -9.61
C HIS A 678 4.85 22.86 -9.49
N THR A 679 5.56 23.82 -10.08
CA THR A 679 7.04 23.85 -10.07
C THR A 679 7.62 24.46 -8.79
N GLY A 680 6.82 25.26 -8.06
CA GLY A 680 7.20 25.91 -6.82
C GLY A 680 6.04 26.66 -6.19
N LEU A 681 6.28 27.36 -5.07
CA LEU A 681 5.26 28.15 -4.36
C LEU A 681 4.80 29.36 -5.17
N ASP A 682 5.66 29.91 -6.02
CA ASP A 682 5.38 31.09 -6.85
C ASP A 682 4.47 30.79 -8.04
N ASP A 683 4.33 29.50 -8.39
CA ASP A 683 3.43 28.97 -9.43
C ASP A 683 1.98 28.80 -8.93
N LEU A 684 1.72 29.04 -7.64
CA LEU A 684 0.39 28.93 -7.05
C LEU A 684 -0.45 30.16 -7.37
N ASP A 685 -1.70 29.94 -7.81
CA ASP A 685 -2.67 31.03 -7.97
C ASP A 685 -3.04 31.70 -6.63
N GLY A 686 -3.54 32.94 -6.69
CA GLY A 686 -3.89 33.74 -5.51
C GLY A 686 -4.87 33.04 -4.55
N PRO A 687 -5.97 32.45 -5.03
CA PRO A 687 -6.91 31.68 -4.19
C PRO A 687 -6.27 30.48 -3.50
N THR A 688 -5.43 29.69 -4.20
CA THR A 688 -4.71 28.54 -3.65
C THR A 688 -3.69 28.99 -2.58
N ARG A 689 -2.95 30.07 -2.84
CA ARG A 689 -2.01 30.66 -1.88
C ARG A 689 -2.73 31.13 -0.61
N ALA A 690 -3.84 31.86 -0.75
CA ALA A 690 -4.64 32.31 0.39
C ALA A 690 -5.22 31.14 1.20
N TRP A 691 -5.69 30.08 0.54
CA TRP A 691 -6.13 28.86 1.22
C TRP A 691 -4.98 28.19 1.98
N LEU A 692 -3.80 28.08 1.37
CA LEU A 692 -2.63 27.47 1.99
C LEU A 692 -2.22 28.21 3.27
N GLU A 693 -2.10 29.53 3.20
CA GLU A 693 -1.71 30.39 4.33
C GLU A 693 -2.75 30.37 5.45
N ARG A 694 -4.04 30.51 5.12
CA ARG A 694 -5.12 30.57 6.11
C ARG A 694 -5.46 29.21 6.72
N ASP A 695 -5.67 28.19 5.89
CA ASP A 695 -6.27 26.92 6.32
C ASP A 695 -5.25 25.85 6.67
N CYS A 696 -4.08 25.83 6.01
CA CYS A 696 -3.05 24.84 6.25
C CYS A 696 -1.94 25.35 7.15
N LEU A 697 -1.28 26.44 6.76
CA LEU A 697 -0.06 26.90 7.44
C LEU A 697 -0.35 27.83 8.64
N ARG A 698 -1.52 28.48 8.66
CA ARG A 698 -1.92 29.45 9.70
C ARG A 698 -0.99 30.65 9.81
N ALA A 699 -0.19 30.91 8.78
CA ALA A 699 0.76 32.02 8.70
C ALA A 699 1.09 32.31 7.23
N PRO A 700 1.55 33.54 6.91
CA PRO A 700 2.06 33.88 5.58
C PRO A 700 3.24 32.98 5.17
N LEU A 701 3.34 32.65 3.89
CA LEU A 701 4.40 31.76 3.36
C LEU A 701 5.80 32.21 3.72
N ASP A 702 6.07 33.52 3.69
CA ASP A 702 7.40 34.08 4.04
C ASP A 702 7.74 33.85 5.51
N GLN A 703 6.76 33.93 6.39
CA GLN A 703 6.97 33.64 7.82
C GLN A 703 7.21 32.16 8.04
N VAL A 704 6.44 31.29 7.39
CA VAL A 704 6.63 29.83 7.46
C VAL A 704 8.00 29.45 6.93
N TRP A 705 8.44 30.06 5.82
CA TRP A 705 9.77 29.84 5.27
C TRP A 705 10.89 30.21 6.24
N LYS A 706 10.80 31.40 6.87
CA LYS A 706 11.78 31.81 7.88
C LYS A 706 11.85 30.84 9.06
N GLN A 707 10.71 30.37 9.56
CA GLN A 707 10.64 29.37 10.63
C GLN A 707 11.23 28.02 10.18
N THR A 708 10.93 27.61 8.95
CA THR A 708 11.49 26.39 8.36
C THR A 708 13.01 26.46 8.25
N CYS A 709 13.57 27.60 7.79
CA CYS A 709 15.02 27.80 7.74
C CYS A 709 15.68 27.76 9.13
N ALA A 710 15.06 28.38 10.13
CA ALA A 710 15.55 28.32 11.50
C ALA A 710 15.59 26.87 12.01
N TYR A 711 14.50 26.12 11.85
CA TYR A 711 14.42 24.71 12.24
C TYR A 711 15.49 23.84 11.59
N TYR A 712 15.70 23.95 10.27
CA TYR A 712 16.73 23.14 9.58
C TYR A 712 18.15 23.53 9.99
N ARG A 713 18.40 24.79 10.32
CA ARG A 713 19.69 25.26 10.87
C ARG A 713 19.92 24.71 12.27
N ASP A 714 18.94 24.84 13.16
CA ASP A 714 19.04 24.41 14.56
C ASP A 714 19.19 22.88 14.68
N THR A 715 18.69 22.13 13.69
CA THR A 715 18.82 20.67 13.62
C THR A 715 20.04 20.21 12.80
N GLY A 716 21.00 21.10 12.48
CA GLY A 716 22.23 20.75 11.74
C GLY A 716 22.03 20.41 10.27
N ARG A 717 20.87 20.77 9.67
CA ARG A 717 20.51 20.46 8.28
C ARG A 717 20.39 21.70 7.40
N ALA A 718 21.28 22.66 7.59
CA ALA A 718 21.29 23.92 6.83
C ALA A 718 21.40 23.68 5.30
N HIS A 719 22.07 22.60 4.88
CA HIS A 719 22.21 22.22 3.47
C HIS A 719 20.85 22.03 2.74
N GLU A 720 19.78 21.63 3.46
CA GLU A 720 18.44 21.49 2.89
C GLU A 720 17.86 22.86 2.49
N THR A 721 18.09 23.87 3.30
CA THR A 721 17.64 25.23 2.97
C THR A 721 18.50 25.88 1.91
N GLU A 722 19.80 25.61 1.87
CA GLU A 722 20.70 26.05 0.78
C GLU A 722 20.31 25.42 -0.56
N ARG A 723 19.90 24.15 -0.56
CA ARG A 723 19.33 23.50 -1.74
C ARG A 723 18.02 24.17 -2.16
N ALA A 724 17.14 24.47 -1.21
CA ALA A 724 15.84 25.07 -1.47
C ALA A 724 15.93 26.50 -2.05
N GLU A 725 17.03 27.22 -1.86
CA GLU A 725 17.29 28.52 -2.52
C GLU A 725 17.48 28.38 -4.03
N ARG A 726 17.97 27.22 -4.49
CA ARG A 726 18.25 26.90 -5.92
C ARG A 726 17.17 26.02 -6.54
N ASP A 727 16.37 25.35 -5.72
CA ASP A 727 15.31 24.41 -6.14
C ASP A 727 13.96 24.84 -5.54
N PRO A 728 13.14 25.61 -6.31
CA PRO A 728 11.81 26.07 -5.84
C PRO A 728 10.88 24.90 -5.47
N LYS A 729 11.05 23.76 -6.13
CA LYS A 729 10.29 22.54 -5.84
C LYS A 729 10.65 21.96 -4.48
N HIS A 730 11.91 21.90 -4.16
CA HIS A 730 12.38 21.47 -2.85
C HIS A 730 11.93 22.45 -1.74
N ARG A 731 11.99 23.77 -2.00
CA ARG A 731 11.44 24.80 -1.09
C ARG A 731 9.95 24.55 -0.80
N MET A 732 9.15 24.25 -1.82
CA MET A 732 7.74 23.92 -1.67
C MET A 732 7.55 22.67 -0.78
N ALA A 733 8.35 21.62 -0.98
CA ALA A 733 8.31 20.42 -0.16
C ALA A 733 8.61 20.71 1.31
N LEU A 734 9.67 21.49 1.61
CA LEU A 734 10.03 21.85 2.98
C LEU A 734 8.95 22.68 3.69
N VAL A 735 8.33 23.62 2.98
CA VAL A 735 7.20 24.41 3.50
C VAL A 735 6.00 23.49 3.77
N PHE A 736 5.68 22.56 2.87
CA PHE A 736 4.56 21.64 3.10
C PHE A 736 4.85 20.68 4.26
N LYS A 737 6.08 20.17 4.39
CA LYS A 737 6.51 19.34 5.53
C LYS A 737 6.32 20.04 6.89
N SER A 738 6.39 21.37 6.95
CA SER A 738 6.11 22.11 8.18
C SER A 738 4.68 21.93 8.67
N TYR A 739 3.70 21.77 7.75
CA TYR A 739 2.31 21.46 8.09
C TYR A 739 2.23 20.10 8.81
N PHE A 740 2.88 19.06 8.29
CA PHE A 740 2.89 17.72 8.91
C PHE A 740 3.52 17.75 10.30
N ALA A 741 4.65 18.44 10.46
CA ALA A 741 5.33 18.56 11.75
C ALA A 741 4.43 19.26 12.79
N ARG A 742 3.77 20.35 12.42
CA ARG A 742 2.87 21.12 13.29
C ARG A 742 1.64 20.32 13.69
N THR A 743 0.97 19.68 12.72
CA THR A 743 -0.28 18.95 12.96
C THR A 743 -0.09 17.68 13.78
N ASN A 744 1.06 17.03 13.63
CA ASN A 744 1.44 15.91 14.49
C ASN A 744 1.71 16.35 15.93
N ARG A 745 2.45 17.46 16.11
CA ARG A 745 2.72 18.04 17.44
C ARG A 745 1.42 18.45 18.13
N ALA A 746 0.56 19.18 17.41
CA ALA A 746 -0.74 19.61 17.93
C ALA A 746 -1.62 18.44 18.42
N ALA A 747 -1.61 17.33 17.69
CA ALA A 747 -2.30 16.11 18.11
C ALA A 747 -1.70 15.52 19.39
N GLN A 748 -0.36 15.44 19.48
CA GLN A 748 0.32 14.91 20.67
C GLN A 748 0.09 15.77 21.93
N GLU A 749 0.09 17.11 21.77
CA GLU A 749 -0.12 18.07 22.85
C GLU A 749 -1.61 18.24 23.19
N GLY A 750 -2.50 17.85 22.27
CA GLY A 750 -3.95 18.00 22.45
C GLY A 750 -4.44 19.43 22.30
N ASP A 751 -3.76 20.26 21.48
CA ASP A 751 -4.11 21.66 21.26
C ASP A 751 -5.53 21.79 20.65
N PRO A 752 -6.52 22.29 21.41
CA PRO A 752 -7.91 22.36 20.96
C PRO A 752 -8.09 23.30 19.75
N ALA A 753 -7.24 24.32 19.56
CA ALA A 753 -7.30 25.24 18.42
C ALA A 753 -6.93 24.55 17.10
N GLU A 754 -6.16 23.48 17.17
CA GLU A 754 -5.70 22.73 16.02
C GLU A 754 -6.44 21.38 15.83
N ARG A 755 -7.49 21.09 16.60
CA ARG A 755 -8.21 19.81 16.56
C ARG A 755 -8.62 19.39 15.15
N ALA A 756 -9.08 20.31 14.32
CA ALA A 756 -9.43 20.05 12.91
C ALA A 756 -8.23 19.61 12.05
N ASN A 757 -7.00 19.88 12.49
CA ASN A 757 -5.77 19.57 11.79
C ASN A 757 -5.01 18.37 12.38
N TYR A 758 -5.51 17.72 13.42
CA TYR A 758 -4.78 16.63 14.08
C TYR A 758 -4.35 15.57 13.07
N GLN A 759 -3.05 15.32 13.00
CA GLN A 759 -2.48 14.19 12.31
C GLN A 759 -2.36 13.01 13.30
N VAL A 760 -3.28 12.08 13.18
CA VAL A 760 -3.31 10.89 14.03
C VAL A 760 -3.14 9.66 13.15
N HIS A 761 -1.99 9.00 13.27
CA HIS A 761 -1.70 7.76 12.55
C HIS A 761 -2.52 6.62 13.16
N CYS A 762 -3.48 6.09 12.42
CA CYS A 762 -4.39 5.07 12.90
C CYS A 762 -4.96 4.27 11.73
N GLY A 763 -4.98 2.95 11.86
CA GLY A 763 -5.60 2.05 10.88
C GLY A 763 -7.00 1.58 11.29
N PRO A 764 -7.72 0.90 10.38
CA PRO A 764 -9.08 0.37 10.61
C PRO A 764 -9.21 -0.57 11.82
N ALA A 765 -8.10 -1.18 12.24
CA ALA A 765 -8.04 -2.04 13.42
C ALA A 765 -8.56 -1.38 14.70
N ALA A 766 -8.36 -0.05 14.86
CA ALA A 766 -8.88 0.67 16.03
C ALA A 766 -10.42 0.75 16.01
N GLY A 767 -11.01 1.02 14.85
CA GLY A 767 -12.47 1.01 14.68
C GLY A 767 -13.08 -0.38 14.90
N ALA A 768 -12.44 -1.42 14.39
CA ALA A 768 -12.85 -2.80 14.63
C ALA A 768 -12.76 -3.17 16.12
N PHE A 769 -11.69 -2.75 16.81
CA PHE A 769 -11.54 -2.92 18.24
C PHE A 769 -12.63 -2.20 19.04
N ASN A 770 -12.96 -0.94 18.67
CA ASN A 770 -14.05 -0.19 19.32
C ASN A 770 -15.39 -0.93 19.24
N ARG A 771 -15.70 -1.54 18.11
CA ARG A 771 -16.91 -2.38 17.98
C ARG A 771 -16.83 -3.64 18.84
N CYS A 772 -15.67 -4.27 18.91
CA CYS A 772 -15.45 -5.49 19.68
C CYS A 772 -15.62 -5.26 21.19
N VAL A 773 -15.23 -4.11 21.71
CA VAL A 773 -15.32 -3.79 23.15
C VAL A 773 -16.62 -3.10 23.56
N GLY A 774 -17.50 -2.75 22.60
CA GLY A 774 -18.80 -2.17 22.88
C GLY A 774 -19.63 -3.02 23.85
N GLY A 775 -20.20 -2.43 24.90
CA GLY A 775 -20.93 -3.11 25.93
C GLY A 775 -20.06 -3.91 26.96
N THR A 776 -18.74 -3.85 26.83
CA THR A 776 -17.81 -4.52 27.78
C THR A 776 -17.14 -3.52 28.73
N ALA A 777 -16.43 -4.04 29.73
CA ALA A 777 -15.65 -3.22 30.67
C ALA A 777 -14.51 -2.43 29.98
N LEU A 778 -14.14 -2.76 28.75
CA LEU A 778 -13.13 -2.05 27.96
C LEU A 778 -13.75 -1.01 27.01
N GLU A 779 -15.05 -0.79 27.01
CA GLU A 779 -15.67 0.24 26.16
C GLU A 779 -15.14 1.65 26.47
N PRO A 780 -15.03 2.12 27.74
CA PRO A 780 -14.38 3.38 28.07
C PRO A 780 -12.87 3.29 27.84
N TRP A 781 -12.28 4.25 27.08
CA TRP A 781 -10.85 4.21 26.81
C TRP A 781 -9.93 4.24 28.05
N PRO A 782 -10.30 4.88 29.20
CA PRO A 782 -9.46 4.83 30.39
C PRO A 782 -9.30 3.43 30.99
N GLU A 783 -10.20 2.49 30.65
CA GLU A 783 -10.13 1.10 31.07
C GLU A 783 -9.33 0.19 30.13
N ARG A 784 -8.92 0.70 28.98
CA ARG A 784 -8.19 -0.04 27.94
C ARG A 784 -6.70 -0.14 28.25
N HIS A 785 -6.37 -0.68 29.41
CA HIS A 785 -4.98 -0.95 29.73
C HIS A 785 -4.37 -1.96 28.75
N VAL A 786 -3.10 -1.74 28.35
CA VAL A 786 -2.49 -2.48 27.23
C VAL A 786 -2.41 -3.97 27.45
N GLU A 787 -2.23 -4.45 28.67
CA GLU A 787 -2.26 -5.88 29.01
C GLU A 787 -3.68 -6.46 28.92
N ARG A 788 -4.72 -5.68 29.25
CA ARG A 788 -6.12 -6.11 29.10
C ARG A 788 -6.54 -6.20 27.64
N ILE A 789 -6.02 -5.29 26.78
CA ILE A 789 -6.18 -5.37 25.32
C ILE A 789 -5.57 -6.68 24.80
N ALA A 790 -4.34 -6.99 25.21
CA ALA A 790 -3.66 -8.22 24.81
C ALA A 790 -4.41 -9.47 25.30
N ASP A 791 -4.90 -9.47 26.54
CA ASP A 791 -5.71 -10.56 27.10
C ASP A 791 -6.98 -10.79 26.31
N LEU A 792 -7.76 -9.74 26.04
CA LEU A 792 -8.99 -9.83 25.25
C LEU A 792 -8.72 -10.43 23.85
N LEU A 793 -7.70 -9.92 23.16
CA LEU A 793 -7.37 -10.38 21.80
C LEU A 793 -6.91 -11.84 21.79
N MET A 794 -6.02 -12.24 22.70
CA MET A 794 -5.42 -13.57 22.69
C MET A 794 -6.38 -14.64 23.24
N THR A 795 -7.08 -14.36 24.36
CA THR A 795 -8.07 -15.32 24.93
C THR A 795 -9.29 -15.45 24.02
N GLY A 796 -9.74 -14.32 23.44
CA GLY A 796 -10.79 -14.31 22.44
C GLY A 796 -10.42 -15.11 21.20
N ALA A 797 -9.19 -14.95 20.68
CA ALA A 797 -8.71 -15.72 19.52
C ALA A 797 -8.67 -17.22 19.79
N ALA A 798 -8.23 -17.64 20.98
CA ALA A 798 -8.25 -19.06 21.37
C ALA A 798 -9.68 -19.62 21.39
N ARG A 799 -10.63 -18.84 21.92
CA ARG A 799 -12.05 -19.21 21.93
C ARG A 799 -12.61 -19.32 20.52
N VAL A 800 -12.38 -18.31 19.66
CA VAL A 800 -12.84 -18.32 18.26
C VAL A 800 -12.35 -19.58 17.54
N LEU A 801 -11.08 -19.96 17.70
CA LEU A 801 -10.54 -21.18 17.08
C LEU A 801 -11.20 -22.45 17.63
N SER A 802 -11.38 -22.56 18.95
CA SER A 802 -12.04 -23.71 19.57
C SER A 802 -13.47 -23.86 19.07
N ASP A 803 -14.24 -22.76 19.05
CA ASP A 803 -15.64 -22.76 18.64
C ASP A 803 -15.81 -23.13 17.15
N ARG A 804 -14.91 -22.59 16.29
CA ARG A 804 -14.93 -22.90 14.84
C ARG A 804 -14.55 -24.35 14.57
N LEU A 805 -13.50 -24.85 15.21
CA LEU A 805 -13.11 -26.26 15.07
C LEU A 805 -14.23 -27.21 15.53
N ALA A 806 -14.87 -26.91 16.67
CA ALA A 806 -16.03 -27.68 17.16
C ALA A 806 -17.23 -27.64 16.20
N ALA A 807 -17.43 -26.52 15.47
CA ALA A 807 -18.53 -26.39 14.50
C ALA A 807 -18.28 -27.16 13.18
N TYR A 808 -17.02 -27.54 12.89
CA TYR A 808 -16.66 -28.33 11.72
C TYR A 808 -16.44 -29.84 12.03
N ALA A 809 -16.30 -30.20 13.30
CA ALA A 809 -16.21 -31.58 13.79
C ALA A 809 -17.61 -32.21 13.94
#